data_192d15a511b70eb5bfd9007a8bbc74ce
#
_entry.id   192d15a511b70eb5bfd9007a8bbc74ce
#
_cell.length_a   1.000
_cell.length_b   1.000
_cell.length_c   1.000
_cell.angle_alpha   90.00
_cell.angle_beta   90.00
_cell.angle_gamma   90.00
#
_symmetry.space_group_name_H-M   'P 1'
#
loop_
_entity.id
_entity.type
_entity.pdbx_description
1 polymer ?
#
loop_
_entity_poly.entity_id
_entity_poly.type
_entity_poly.pdbx_seq_one_letter_code
_entity_poly.pdbx_strand_id
1 'polypeptide(L)'
;MTNKTDIKEKNIMPFVPTRDLVVFPDMTMHFDVGRAKSVKSIKNAMSSDGLVFLSAQKNVNDEEPGKDDLFKIGTVAVVKQIVKIPGGVYRCLVQGVQKARLIDVYEYDDCYEAMVKRVQNYTREKLNANEQLAVFREVMNAFETYAEYLPKMPQELYNQILGSKTLIQLFEGIAFNVPMPFVDRQALLEAGSAGEKLVALMTMLARELEVAKIEHDIHQQVHAQIEDNQREYYIREQIKALKGEIGEEDDTDEVSQYYAKIDELPLPEETADKLKKEVRRLSKVGMMSQEGSVIRTYLDTVLELPWGSYSLETADIKLAKKILDEDHYGLTKVKDRILENLAVRELAPNVKGQIICLVGPPGVGKTSVAKSVARALGRQFVRVSLGGVKDESDIRGHRKTYVGAMPGRIINAMRLAKTSNPVILLDEIDKMSNDYRGDPSSAMLEVLDSEQNNAFRDHYIEVPFDLSEVLFITTANTLDTVQAPLLDRMEVIELSSYTREEKFHIAKDHLIKKQLKKHGLNGNMVRFNKDAIYRLIDSYTREAGVRKLERAIASLCRKAAKEIIEDEVTRVTFKGKELEKYLGHPKYLDDYFSKEDAVGIVNGLAWTAVGGVVMPLEVMVLEGKGKVELTGSLGDVMKESAKIAVSYCRSVADKYGINKEFYEKNDIHVHAPEGAVPKDGPSAGVTMITGLISALSGLKVRADVAMTGEITLSGKVLPIGGLREKTMAAYKAGIKKVIIPYANKPDLDEVDDAVKLGLEFVFAQTIEDVLEHALIDNRNEKIPLELLDQGKPQRRKLTV
;
A
#
# COMPACT_ATOMS: atom_id res chain seq x y z
N MET A 1 -2.27 -40.53 44.89
CA MET A 1 -2.72 -41.56 43.92
C MET A 1 -4.22 -41.37 43.72
N THR A 2 -4.60 -40.54 42.77
CA THR A 2 -6.02 -40.36 42.39
C THR A 2 -6.29 -41.39 41.30
N ASN A 3 -7.26 -42.27 41.59
CA ASN A 3 -7.66 -43.40 40.76
C ASN A 3 -8.06 -42.97 39.36
N LYS A 4 -7.41 -43.56 38.32
CA LYS A 4 -7.72 -43.44 36.91
C LYS A 4 -9.16 -43.93 36.50
N THR A 5 -10.01 -44.33 37.45
CA THR A 5 -11.22 -45.14 37.20
C THR A 5 -12.56 -44.38 37.26
N ASP A 6 -12.60 -43.08 37.62
CA ASP A 6 -13.86 -42.37 37.83
C ASP A 6 -14.12 -41.12 36.96
N ILE A 7 -13.48 -41.04 35.79
CA ILE A 7 -13.87 -39.99 34.84
C ILE A 7 -15.04 -40.47 33.98
N LYS A 8 -16.24 -40.51 34.60
CA LYS A 8 -17.51 -40.80 33.91
C LYS A 8 -17.84 -39.66 32.94
N GLU A 9 -18.14 -40.01 31.72
CA GLU A 9 -18.76 -39.32 30.59
C GLU A 9 -19.37 -37.93 30.91
N LYS A 10 -18.53 -36.92 31.17
CA LYS A 10 -18.94 -35.54 30.93
C LYS A 10 -18.58 -35.19 29.46
N ASN A 11 -19.61 -35.02 28.64
CA ASN A 11 -19.42 -34.57 27.25
C ASN A 11 -19.24 -33.05 27.16
N ILE A 12 -19.60 -32.28 28.20
CA ILE A 12 -19.49 -30.81 28.28
C ILE A 12 -18.64 -30.47 29.50
N MET A 13 -17.63 -29.61 29.33
CA MET A 13 -16.73 -29.16 30.39
C MET A 13 -16.20 -27.75 30.12
N PRO A 14 -15.71 -27.04 31.15
CA PRO A 14 -15.06 -25.75 30.99
C PRO A 14 -13.94 -25.80 29.96
N PHE A 15 -13.86 -24.77 29.11
CA PHE A 15 -12.95 -24.71 27.98
C PHE A 15 -12.05 -23.47 28.04
N VAL A 16 -10.79 -23.65 27.65
CA VAL A 16 -9.84 -22.55 27.51
C VAL A 16 -9.12 -22.67 26.17
N PRO A 17 -9.32 -21.70 25.25
CA PRO A 17 -8.50 -21.59 24.04
C PRO A 17 -7.09 -21.11 24.42
N THR A 18 -6.09 -21.91 24.07
CA THR A 18 -4.68 -21.58 24.32
C THR A 18 -4.06 -20.90 23.10
N ARG A 19 -3.23 -19.90 23.36
CA ARG A 19 -2.40 -19.30 22.30
C ARG A 19 -1.18 -20.18 22.08
N ASP A 20 -0.36 -20.22 21.32
CA ASP A 20 0.92 -20.91 21.10
C ASP A 20 1.28 -22.10 22.04
N LEU A 21 0.30 -22.67 22.74
CA LEU A 21 0.51 -23.70 23.75
C LEU A 21 -0.29 -24.97 23.45
N VAL A 22 0.38 -26.10 23.43
CA VAL A 22 -0.22 -27.43 23.31
C VAL A 22 0.15 -28.27 24.53
N VAL A 23 -0.85 -28.80 25.22
CA VAL A 23 -0.70 -29.66 26.39
C VAL A 23 -0.88 -31.12 25.95
N PHE A 24 0.07 -31.97 26.26
CA PHE A 24 -0.06 -33.42 26.01
C PHE A 24 -0.67 -34.16 27.21
N PRO A 25 -1.30 -35.29 27.00
CA PRO A 25 -1.61 -36.21 28.11
C PRO A 25 -0.35 -36.54 28.94
N ASP A 26 -0.52 -36.68 30.23
CA ASP A 26 0.53 -36.91 31.26
C ASP A 26 1.56 -35.76 31.40
N MET A 27 1.49 -34.71 30.61
CA MET A 27 2.33 -33.51 30.75
C MET A 27 1.82 -32.62 31.87
N THR A 28 2.74 -32.12 32.71
CA THR A 28 2.44 -31.12 33.74
C THR A 28 3.16 -29.83 33.40
N MET A 29 2.41 -28.73 33.30
CA MET A 29 2.99 -27.44 32.95
C MET A 29 2.24 -26.23 33.49
N HIS A 30 2.94 -25.11 33.54
CA HIS A 30 2.35 -23.81 33.86
C HIS A 30 2.04 -23.04 32.57
N PHE A 31 0.91 -22.31 32.59
CA PHE A 31 0.63 -21.32 31.59
C PHE A 31 -0.16 -20.15 32.18
N ASP A 32 -0.06 -19.01 31.51
CA ASP A 32 -0.67 -17.78 31.98
C ASP A 32 -1.99 -17.51 31.25
N VAL A 33 -3.04 -17.12 31.99
CA VAL A 33 -4.39 -16.88 31.48
C VAL A 33 -4.77 -15.44 31.79
N GLY A 34 -4.99 -14.64 30.74
CA GLY A 34 -5.33 -13.21 30.86
C GLY A 34 -6.76 -12.87 30.43
N ARG A 35 -7.37 -13.67 29.53
CA ARG A 35 -8.74 -13.42 29.06
C ARG A 35 -9.76 -13.65 30.17
N ALA A 36 -10.67 -12.70 30.39
CA ALA A 36 -11.65 -12.76 31.47
C ALA A 36 -12.50 -14.03 31.41
N LYS A 37 -13.02 -14.42 30.23
CA LYS A 37 -13.81 -15.63 30.01
C LYS A 37 -13.00 -16.91 30.32
N SER A 38 -11.75 -16.98 29.90
CA SER A 38 -10.86 -18.12 30.17
C SER A 38 -10.51 -18.26 31.66
N VAL A 39 -10.26 -17.14 32.34
CA VAL A 39 -10.04 -17.13 33.80
C VAL A 39 -11.26 -17.65 34.52
N LYS A 40 -12.46 -17.26 34.09
CA LYS A 40 -13.72 -17.74 34.70
C LYS A 40 -13.94 -19.22 34.43
N SER A 41 -13.68 -19.71 33.21
CA SER A 41 -13.74 -21.14 32.88
C SER A 41 -12.82 -21.98 33.76
N ILE A 42 -11.58 -21.54 34.04
CA ILE A 42 -10.67 -22.25 34.94
C ILE A 42 -11.18 -22.25 36.40
N LYS A 43 -11.71 -21.12 36.85
CA LYS A 43 -12.32 -21.06 38.23
C LYS A 43 -13.52 -21.97 38.34
N ASN A 44 -14.35 -22.03 37.30
CA ASN A 44 -15.48 -22.96 37.25
C ASN A 44 -15.00 -24.41 37.25
N ALA A 45 -13.93 -24.75 36.54
CA ALA A 45 -13.30 -26.06 36.57
C ALA A 45 -12.86 -26.43 38.02
N MET A 46 -12.16 -25.52 38.71
CA MET A 46 -11.69 -25.75 40.07
C MET A 46 -12.82 -25.88 41.11
N SER A 47 -13.94 -25.21 40.87
CA SER A 47 -15.13 -25.30 41.74
C SER A 47 -15.97 -26.57 41.52
N SER A 48 -15.67 -27.35 40.47
CA SER A 48 -16.34 -28.59 40.13
C SER A 48 -15.42 -29.82 40.35
N ASP A 49 -15.04 -30.51 39.29
CA ASP A 49 -14.19 -31.71 39.31
C ASP A 49 -12.71 -31.44 38.94
N GLY A 50 -12.36 -30.18 38.71
CA GLY A 50 -11.01 -29.75 38.31
C GLY A 50 -10.67 -30.00 36.84
N LEU A 51 -11.62 -30.51 36.04
CA LEU A 51 -11.37 -30.81 34.62
C LEU A 51 -11.59 -29.59 33.75
N VAL A 52 -10.68 -29.37 32.81
CA VAL A 52 -10.76 -28.33 31.76
C VAL A 52 -10.33 -28.91 30.44
N PHE A 53 -10.98 -28.53 29.36
CA PHE A 53 -10.52 -28.86 28.04
C PHE A 53 -9.63 -27.72 27.52
N LEU A 54 -8.46 -28.07 26.98
CA LEU A 54 -7.50 -27.13 26.41
C LEU A 54 -7.31 -27.44 24.89
N SER A 55 -7.48 -26.46 24.06
CA SER A 55 -7.22 -26.56 22.61
C SER A 55 -6.54 -25.30 22.10
N ALA A 56 -5.51 -25.47 21.28
CA ALA A 56 -4.80 -24.34 20.69
C ALA A 56 -5.63 -23.64 19.61
N GLN A 57 -5.51 -22.34 19.53
CA GLN A 57 -6.06 -21.56 18.41
C GLN A 57 -5.10 -21.61 17.20
N LYS A 58 -5.66 -21.56 15.99
CA LYS A 58 -4.87 -21.62 14.74
C LYS A 58 -4.09 -20.34 14.49
N ASN A 59 -4.70 -19.20 14.80
CA ASN A 59 -4.05 -17.89 14.71
C ASN A 59 -3.84 -17.32 16.13
N VAL A 60 -2.59 -17.11 16.49
CA VAL A 60 -2.18 -16.64 17.83
C VAL A 60 -2.72 -15.25 18.17
N ASN A 61 -2.97 -14.43 17.13
CA ASN A 61 -3.38 -13.03 17.29
C ASN A 61 -4.89 -12.83 17.52
N ASP A 62 -5.71 -13.87 17.36
CA ASP A 62 -7.15 -13.76 17.57
C ASP A 62 -7.48 -13.61 19.05
N GLU A 63 -8.18 -12.54 19.39
CA GLU A 63 -8.57 -12.27 20.77
C GLU A 63 -9.78 -13.10 21.22
N GLU A 64 -10.75 -13.32 20.32
CA GLU A 64 -11.97 -14.09 20.54
C GLU A 64 -12.11 -15.18 19.46
N PRO A 65 -11.35 -16.29 19.56
CA PRO A 65 -11.39 -17.36 18.57
C PRO A 65 -12.74 -18.09 18.58
N GLY A 66 -13.37 -18.16 17.41
CA GLY A 66 -14.56 -18.98 17.18
C GLY A 66 -14.23 -20.47 17.04
N LYS A 67 -15.25 -21.31 16.89
CA LYS A 67 -15.07 -22.78 16.78
C LYS A 67 -14.14 -23.19 15.62
N ASP A 68 -14.22 -22.50 14.48
CA ASP A 68 -13.42 -22.83 13.28
C ASP A 68 -11.96 -22.35 13.40
N ASP A 69 -11.68 -21.44 14.32
CA ASP A 69 -10.35 -20.91 14.58
C ASP A 69 -9.56 -21.77 15.56
N LEU A 70 -10.16 -22.84 16.06
CA LEU A 70 -9.56 -23.78 17.00
C LEU A 70 -9.13 -25.07 16.32
N PHE A 71 -8.10 -25.69 16.85
CA PHE A 71 -7.76 -27.05 16.46
C PHE A 71 -8.79 -28.04 17.04
N LYS A 72 -9.16 -29.02 16.19
CA LYS A 72 -10.21 -29.99 16.57
C LYS A 72 -9.77 -31.00 17.62
N ILE A 73 -8.49 -31.17 17.83
CA ILE A 73 -7.92 -32.08 18.83
C ILE A 73 -7.23 -31.25 19.89
N GLY A 74 -7.60 -31.52 21.12
CA GLY A 74 -7.02 -30.91 22.30
C GLY A 74 -6.90 -31.92 23.44
N THR A 75 -6.59 -31.42 24.63
CA THR A 75 -6.34 -32.26 25.81
C THR A 75 -7.29 -31.90 26.97
N VAL A 76 -7.92 -32.88 27.56
CA VAL A 76 -8.60 -32.74 28.85
C VAL A 76 -7.52 -32.76 29.93
N ALA A 77 -7.44 -31.70 30.73
CA ALA A 77 -6.45 -31.52 31.77
C ALA A 77 -7.11 -31.30 33.14
N VAL A 78 -6.39 -31.65 34.21
CA VAL A 78 -6.77 -31.33 35.58
C VAL A 78 -6.04 -30.04 35.98
N VAL A 79 -6.78 -29.06 36.48
CA VAL A 79 -6.20 -27.87 37.08
C VAL A 79 -5.75 -28.21 38.50
N LYS A 80 -4.44 -28.15 38.78
CA LYS A 80 -3.83 -28.45 40.07
C LYS A 80 -3.77 -27.22 40.96
N GLN A 81 -3.42 -26.06 40.36
CA GLN A 81 -3.21 -24.83 41.10
C GLN A 81 -3.48 -23.62 40.22
N ILE A 82 -3.97 -22.56 40.81
CA ILE A 82 -4.11 -21.24 40.19
C ILE A 82 -3.55 -20.17 41.12
N VAL A 83 -2.70 -19.30 40.61
CA VAL A 83 -2.06 -18.20 41.33
C VAL A 83 -2.28 -16.90 40.56
N LYS A 84 -2.76 -15.86 41.26
CA LYS A 84 -2.90 -14.53 40.68
C LYS A 84 -1.53 -13.83 40.63
N ILE A 85 -1.15 -13.32 39.48
CA ILE A 85 0.10 -12.57 39.30
C ILE A 85 -0.22 -11.07 39.13
N PRO A 86 0.77 -10.18 39.35
CA PRO A 86 0.59 -8.75 39.05
C PRO A 86 0.16 -8.51 37.60
N GLY A 87 -0.77 -7.56 37.36
CA GLY A 87 -1.31 -7.27 36.02
C GLY A 87 -2.64 -7.96 35.70
N GLY A 88 -3.28 -8.67 36.69
CA GLY A 88 -4.61 -9.29 36.50
C GLY A 88 -4.59 -10.64 35.80
N VAL A 89 -3.42 -11.16 35.47
CA VAL A 89 -3.18 -12.47 34.84
C VAL A 89 -3.15 -13.57 35.92
N TYR A 90 -3.59 -14.78 35.56
CA TYR A 90 -3.55 -15.94 36.43
C TYR A 90 -2.62 -17.00 35.87
N ARG A 91 -1.66 -17.45 36.68
CA ARG A 91 -0.79 -18.58 36.37
C ARG A 91 -1.44 -19.86 36.84
N CYS A 92 -1.66 -20.78 35.88
CA CYS A 92 -2.33 -22.05 36.14
C CYS A 92 -1.36 -23.20 35.98
N LEU A 93 -1.34 -24.12 36.97
CA LEU A 93 -0.66 -25.41 36.83
C LEU A 93 -1.68 -26.44 36.41
N VAL A 94 -1.48 -27.05 35.27
CA VAL A 94 -2.36 -28.11 34.74
C VAL A 94 -1.58 -29.41 34.50
N GLN A 95 -2.30 -30.51 34.62
CA GLN A 95 -1.80 -31.80 34.20
C GLN A 95 -2.73 -32.37 33.12
N GLY A 96 -2.20 -32.64 31.94
CA GLY A 96 -2.95 -33.31 30.87
C GLY A 96 -3.33 -34.71 31.29
N VAL A 97 -4.56 -35.11 30.96
CA VAL A 97 -5.11 -36.43 31.33
C VAL A 97 -5.36 -37.28 30.10
N GLN A 98 -6.07 -36.72 29.14
CA GLN A 98 -6.51 -37.49 27.97
C GLN A 98 -6.75 -36.61 26.78
N LYS A 99 -6.41 -37.12 25.61
CA LYS A 99 -6.73 -36.54 24.31
C LYS A 99 -8.23 -36.58 24.05
N ALA A 100 -8.80 -35.46 23.54
CA ALA A 100 -10.20 -35.36 23.18
C ALA A 100 -10.38 -34.54 21.91
N ARG A 101 -11.47 -34.84 21.22
CA ARG A 101 -11.90 -34.08 20.01
C ARG A 101 -12.97 -33.09 20.39
N LEU A 102 -12.77 -31.85 20.02
CA LEU A 102 -13.73 -30.77 20.08
C LEU A 102 -14.90 -31.05 19.13
N ILE A 103 -16.11 -31.09 19.63
CA ILE A 103 -17.35 -31.26 18.90
C ILE A 103 -18.01 -29.90 18.70
N ASP A 104 -18.21 -29.18 19.81
CA ASP A 104 -18.83 -27.85 19.81
C ASP A 104 -18.28 -26.96 20.92
N VAL A 105 -18.42 -25.66 20.75
CA VAL A 105 -18.03 -24.64 21.73
C VAL A 105 -19.27 -23.85 22.09
N TYR A 106 -19.53 -23.73 23.39
CA TYR A 106 -20.58 -22.90 23.95
C TYR A 106 -19.93 -21.67 24.61
N GLU A 107 -20.25 -20.52 24.07
CA GLU A 107 -19.80 -19.23 24.60
C GLU A 107 -20.95 -18.64 25.45
N TYR A 108 -20.67 -18.37 26.71
CA TYR A 108 -21.54 -17.64 27.61
C TYR A 108 -20.98 -16.24 27.84
N ASP A 109 -21.74 -15.35 28.41
CA ASP A 109 -21.32 -13.95 28.65
C ASP A 109 -20.03 -13.86 29.47
N ASP A 110 -19.78 -14.81 30.40
CA ASP A 110 -18.65 -14.78 31.32
C ASP A 110 -17.68 -15.95 31.20
N CYS A 111 -17.98 -17.04 30.47
CA CYS A 111 -17.11 -18.22 30.36
C CYS A 111 -17.28 -18.99 29.05
N TYR A 112 -16.35 -19.91 28.78
CA TYR A 112 -16.41 -20.88 27.70
C TYR A 112 -16.63 -22.30 28.23
N GLU A 113 -17.48 -23.08 27.53
CA GLU A 113 -17.59 -24.51 27.67
C GLU A 113 -17.43 -25.22 26.33
N ALA A 114 -16.91 -26.43 26.33
CA ALA A 114 -16.76 -27.24 25.13
C ALA A 114 -17.44 -28.59 25.29
N MET A 115 -18.15 -29.01 24.25
CA MET A 115 -18.57 -30.39 24.07
C MET A 115 -17.43 -31.17 23.43
N VAL A 116 -16.95 -32.20 24.15
CA VAL A 116 -15.80 -32.98 23.70
C VAL A 116 -16.13 -34.46 23.63
N LYS A 117 -15.48 -35.14 22.67
CA LYS A 117 -15.53 -36.62 22.56
C LYS A 117 -14.13 -37.15 22.82
N ARG A 118 -14.03 -38.08 23.77
CA ARG A 118 -12.77 -38.75 24.09
C ARG A 118 -12.22 -39.48 22.87
N VAL A 119 -10.93 -39.36 22.64
CA VAL A 119 -10.22 -40.07 21.58
C VAL A 119 -9.33 -41.10 22.24
N GLN A 120 -9.48 -42.37 21.85
CA GLN A 120 -8.59 -43.43 22.33
C GLN A 120 -7.18 -43.19 21.72
N ASN A 121 -6.16 -43.26 22.54
CA ASN A 121 -4.80 -42.92 22.16
C ASN A 121 -4.19 -43.84 21.10
N TYR A 122 -4.79 -44.97 20.77
CA TYR A 122 -4.27 -45.93 19.80
C TYR A 122 -5.37 -46.67 19.06
N THR A 123 -5.55 -46.46 17.78
CA THR A 123 -6.23 -47.37 16.88
C THR A 123 -5.23 -48.37 16.33
N ARG A 124 -5.38 -49.62 16.75
CA ARG A 124 -5.12 -50.94 16.16
C ARG A 124 -3.86 -51.30 15.36
N GLU A 125 -2.94 -50.42 15.05
CA GLU A 125 -1.65 -50.85 14.52
C GLU A 125 -0.71 -51.21 15.69
N LYS A 126 -0.69 -52.47 16.10
CA LYS A 126 0.37 -52.99 16.97
C LYS A 126 1.59 -53.21 16.12
N LEU A 127 2.54 -52.26 16.13
CA LEU A 127 3.89 -52.55 15.67
C LEU A 127 4.39 -53.80 16.37
N ASN A 128 4.98 -54.75 15.61
CA ASN A 128 5.59 -55.93 16.22
C ASN A 128 6.82 -55.49 17.04
N ALA A 129 7.33 -56.35 17.91
CA ALA A 129 8.43 -56.03 18.81
C ALA A 129 9.70 -55.56 18.07
N ASN A 130 9.98 -56.12 16.88
CA ASN A 130 11.12 -55.74 16.07
C ASN A 130 10.92 -54.36 15.40
N GLU A 131 9.72 -54.04 14.96
CA GLU A 131 9.35 -52.74 14.40
C GLU A 131 9.43 -51.64 15.47
N GLN A 132 8.93 -51.92 16.69
CA GLN A 132 9.05 -51.00 17.82
C GLN A 132 10.52 -50.73 18.18
N LEU A 133 11.37 -51.73 18.17
CA LEU A 133 12.81 -51.60 18.44
C LEU A 133 13.52 -50.82 17.34
N ALA A 134 13.17 -51.03 16.05
CA ALA A 134 13.73 -50.29 14.94
C ALA A 134 13.38 -48.81 15.01
N VAL A 135 12.11 -48.50 15.24
CA VAL A 135 11.60 -47.12 15.41
C VAL A 135 12.26 -46.43 16.61
N PHE A 136 12.38 -47.15 17.74
CA PHE A 136 13.04 -46.64 18.92
C PHE A 136 14.48 -46.20 18.65
N ARG A 137 15.25 -47.05 17.94
CA ARG A 137 16.63 -46.74 17.57
C ARG A 137 16.74 -45.56 16.62
N GLU A 138 15.87 -45.48 15.65
CA GLU A 138 15.86 -44.40 14.64
C GLU A 138 15.58 -43.04 15.28
N VAL A 139 14.55 -42.96 16.13
CA VAL A 139 14.22 -41.73 16.88
C VAL A 139 15.32 -41.36 17.86
N MET A 140 15.95 -42.34 18.52
CA MET A 140 17.07 -42.12 19.43
C MET A 140 18.26 -41.51 18.68
N ASN A 141 18.68 -42.11 17.57
CA ASN A 141 19.79 -41.64 16.75
C ASN A 141 19.51 -40.21 16.21
N ALA A 142 18.29 -39.93 15.75
CA ALA A 142 17.92 -38.61 15.31
C ALA A 142 17.99 -37.56 16.43
N PHE A 143 17.57 -37.94 17.64
CA PHE A 143 17.66 -37.07 18.81
C PHE A 143 19.11 -36.86 19.27
N GLU A 144 19.93 -37.89 19.31
CA GLU A 144 21.37 -37.77 19.63
C GLU A 144 22.07 -36.83 18.65
N THR A 145 21.84 -37.01 17.37
CA THR A 145 22.41 -36.10 16.34
C THR A 145 21.96 -34.65 16.51
N TYR A 146 20.68 -34.42 16.84
CA TYR A 146 20.19 -33.08 17.11
C TYR A 146 20.80 -32.46 18.39
N ALA A 147 20.93 -33.28 19.44
CA ALA A 147 21.48 -32.85 20.74
C ALA A 147 22.97 -32.44 20.68
N GLU A 148 23.74 -32.97 19.75
CA GLU A 148 25.15 -32.60 19.51
C GLU A 148 25.30 -31.13 19.09
N TYR A 149 24.29 -30.55 18.42
CA TYR A 149 24.30 -29.17 17.97
C TYR A 149 23.65 -28.18 18.97
N LEU A 150 23.15 -28.67 20.11
CA LEU A 150 22.49 -27.83 21.14
C LEU A 150 23.46 -27.51 22.30
N PRO A 151 24.05 -26.31 22.34
CA PRO A 151 25.09 -25.98 23.33
C PRO A 151 24.59 -25.83 24.77
N LYS A 152 23.29 -25.85 25.02
CA LYS A 152 22.67 -25.56 26.34
C LYS A 152 21.63 -26.58 26.80
N MET A 153 21.62 -27.80 26.28
CA MET A 153 20.73 -28.81 26.84
C MET A 153 21.25 -29.27 28.20
N PRO A 154 20.45 -29.16 29.30
CA PRO A 154 20.87 -29.66 30.60
C PRO A 154 21.21 -31.16 30.53
N GLN A 155 22.38 -31.55 31.06
CA GLN A 155 22.86 -32.92 31.01
C GLN A 155 21.88 -33.91 31.64
N GLU A 156 21.15 -33.48 32.69
CA GLU A 156 20.15 -34.30 33.37
C GLU A 156 19.00 -34.64 32.43
N LEU A 157 18.53 -33.65 31.64
CA LEU A 157 17.45 -33.85 30.67
C LEU A 157 17.86 -34.73 29.51
N TYR A 158 19.08 -34.53 28.99
CA TYR A 158 19.69 -35.40 27.96
C TYR A 158 19.73 -36.87 28.42
N ASN A 159 20.28 -37.10 29.64
CA ASN A 159 20.37 -38.43 30.22
C ASN A 159 18.99 -39.05 30.51
N GLN A 160 18.02 -38.23 30.88
CA GLN A 160 16.63 -38.68 31.10
C GLN A 160 15.99 -39.20 29.81
N ILE A 161 16.18 -38.49 28.69
CA ILE A 161 15.63 -38.88 27.40
C ILE A 161 16.32 -40.12 26.87
N LEU A 162 17.65 -40.21 26.96
CA LEU A 162 18.43 -41.39 26.57
C LEU A 162 18.11 -42.61 27.43
N GLY A 163 17.78 -42.41 28.69
CA GLY A 163 17.37 -43.45 29.64
C GLY A 163 15.97 -44.05 29.42
N SER A 164 15.24 -43.58 28.38
CA SER A 164 13.90 -44.06 28.02
C SER A 164 13.96 -45.56 27.65
N LYS A 165 13.03 -46.34 28.26
CA LYS A 165 12.99 -47.81 28.02
C LYS A 165 11.91 -48.22 27.05
N THR A 166 11.00 -47.31 26.73
CA THR A 166 9.87 -47.57 25.82
C THR A 166 9.75 -46.48 24.78
N LEU A 167 9.19 -46.78 23.62
CA LEU A 167 8.95 -45.82 22.55
C LEU A 167 8.07 -44.67 23.01
N ILE A 168 7.09 -44.93 23.90
CA ILE A 168 6.20 -43.91 24.46
C ILE A 168 6.99 -42.94 25.34
N GLN A 169 7.84 -43.44 26.24
CA GLN A 169 8.69 -42.60 27.08
C GLN A 169 9.63 -41.72 26.27
N LEU A 170 10.19 -42.25 25.20
CA LEU A 170 11.07 -41.50 24.30
C LEU A 170 10.29 -40.37 23.58
N PHE A 171 9.11 -40.67 23.02
CA PHE A 171 8.25 -39.66 22.38
C PHE A 171 7.87 -38.53 23.36
N GLU A 172 7.44 -38.91 24.57
CA GLU A 172 7.04 -37.93 25.60
C GLU A 172 8.27 -37.13 26.04
N GLY A 173 9.40 -37.75 26.27
CA GLY A 173 10.64 -37.07 26.62
C GLY A 173 11.07 -36.02 25.62
N ILE A 174 11.00 -36.33 24.32
CA ILE A 174 11.33 -35.40 23.25
C ILE A 174 10.22 -34.34 23.12
N ALA A 175 8.95 -34.71 23.01
CA ALA A 175 7.82 -33.80 22.79
C ALA A 175 7.64 -32.77 23.91
N PHE A 176 7.98 -33.12 25.15
CA PHE A 176 7.83 -32.24 26.32
C PHE A 176 9.01 -31.27 26.48
N ASN A 177 10.20 -31.66 26.09
CA ASN A 177 11.44 -30.97 26.48
C ASN A 177 12.20 -30.33 25.33
N VAL A 178 12.00 -30.79 24.09
CA VAL A 178 12.65 -30.18 22.93
C VAL A 178 11.89 -28.91 22.52
N PRO A 179 12.56 -27.75 22.38
CA PRO A 179 11.94 -26.55 21.83
C PRO A 179 11.44 -26.80 20.41
N MET A 180 10.16 -26.56 20.18
CA MET A 180 9.55 -26.70 18.87
C MET A 180 8.35 -25.75 18.70
N PRO A 181 8.06 -25.31 17.49
CA PRO A 181 6.87 -24.51 17.18
C PRO A 181 5.58 -25.20 17.64
N PHE A 182 4.60 -24.41 18.11
CA PHE A 182 3.33 -24.97 18.63
C PHE A 182 2.55 -25.76 17.57
N VAL A 183 2.69 -25.41 16.29
CA VAL A 183 2.06 -26.12 15.16
C VAL A 183 2.55 -27.57 15.06
N ASP A 184 3.83 -27.80 15.30
CA ASP A 184 4.43 -29.16 15.29
C ASP A 184 4.02 -29.96 16.50
N ARG A 185 3.97 -29.30 17.67
CA ARG A 185 3.39 -29.91 18.89
C ARG A 185 1.93 -30.31 18.66
N GLN A 186 1.16 -29.48 17.97
CA GLN A 186 -0.22 -29.80 17.64
C GLN A 186 -0.31 -30.99 16.67
N ALA A 187 0.54 -31.03 15.64
CA ALA A 187 0.59 -32.16 14.72
C ALA A 187 0.93 -33.49 15.44
N LEU A 188 1.86 -33.46 16.41
CA LEU A 188 2.18 -34.62 17.26
C LEU A 188 0.98 -35.02 18.16
N LEU A 189 0.23 -34.04 18.67
CA LEU A 189 -0.98 -34.31 19.43
C LEU A 189 -2.08 -34.90 18.55
N GLU A 190 -2.24 -34.41 17.32
CA GLU A 190 -3.27 -34.88 16.37
C GLU A 190 -3.02 -36.29 15.84
N ALA A 191 -1.77 -36.67 15.70
CA ALA A 191 -1.40 -37.99 15.19
C ALA A 191 -2.16 -39.13 15.88
N GLY A 192 -2.84 -39.95 15.09
CA GLY A 192 -3.76 -41.00 15.54
C GLY A 192 -3.13 -42.39 15.63
N SER A 193 -2.02 -42.63 14.92
CA SER A 193 -1.29 -43.87 14.90
C SER A 193 0.17 -43.73 15.35
N ALA A 194 0.83 -44.80 15.73
CA ALA A 194 2.24 -44.78 16.06
C ALA A 194 3.12 -44.39 14.84
N GLY A 195 2.70 -44.80 13.64
CA GLY A 195 3.38 -44.45 12.39
C GLY A 195 3.28 -42.94 12.09
N GLU A 196 2.09 -42.33 12.22
CA GLU A 196 1.91 -40.90 12.04
C GLU A 196 2.73 -40.07 13.04
N LYS A 197 2.77 -40.49 14.32
CA LYS A 197 3.60 -39.84 15.33
C LYS A 197 5.08 -39.90 14.99
N LEU A 198 5.55 -41.05 14.51
CA LEU A 198 6.93 -41.24 14.06
C LEU A 198 7.26 -40.29 12.92
N VAL A 199 6.44 -40.26 11.87
CA VAL A 199 6.66 -39.38 10.72
C VAL A 199 6.71 -37.93 11.13
N ALA A 200 5.74 -37.49 11.96
CA ALA A 200 5.69 -36.14 12.45
C ALA A 200 6.93 -35.78 13.32
N LEU A 201 7.35 -36.67 14.21
CA LEU A 201 8.52 -36.44 15.06
C LEU A 201 9.83 -36.41 14.28
N MET A 202 10.01 -37.34 13.35
CA MET A 202 11.22 -37.42 12.52
C MET A 202 11.32 -36.22 11.58
N THR A 203 10.21 -35.82 10.96
CA THR A 203 10.17 -34.62 10.11
C THR A 203 10.54 -33.36 10.90
N MET A 204 10.04 -33.25 12.12
CA MET A 204 10.34 -32.15 13.01
C MET A 204 11.82 -32.17 13.43
N LEU A 205 12.34 -33.31 13.92
CA LEU A 205 13.74 -33.40 14.34
C LEU A 205 14.70 -33.12 13.17
N ALA A 206 14.38 -33.58 11.97
CA ALA A 206 15.20 -33.29 10.78
C ALA A 206 15.27 -31.79 10.48
N ARG A 207 14.13 -31.10 10.56
CA ARG A 207 14.07 -29.65 10.35
C ARG A 207 14.80 -28.88 11.45
N GLU A 208 14.56 -29.22 12.70
CA GLU A 208 15.24 -28.57 13.84
C GLU A 208 16.75 -28.83 13.83
N LEU A 209 17.19 -30.00 13.34
CA LEU A 209 18.62 -30.29 13.13
C LEU A 209 19.24 -29.37 12.06
N GLU A 210 18.52 -29.09 10.96
CA GLU A 210 19.04 -28.14 9.95
C GLU A 210 19.17 -26.72 10.53
N VAL A 211 18.19 -26.27 11.30
CA VAL A 211 18.23 -24.96 11.98
C VAL A 211 19.40 -24.92 12.99
N ALA A 212 19.54 -25.96 13.82
CA ALA A 212 20.61 -26.02 14.81
C ALA A 212 22.03 -26.06 14.17
N LYS A 213 22.19 -26.70 13.02
CA LYS A 213 23.43 -26.64 12.23
C LYS A 213 23.76 -25.24 11.76
N ILE A 214 22.77 -24.55 11.19
CA ILE A 214 22.94 -23.17 10.72
C ILE A 214 23.28 -22.24 11.88
N GLU A 215 22.60 -22.37 13.01
CA GLU A 215 22.90 -21.59 14.22
C GLU A 215 24.33 -21.88 14.74
N HIS A 216 24.73 -23.14 14.75
CA HIS A 216 26.08 -23.52 15.14
C HIS A 216 27.16 -22.92 14.23
N ASP A 217 26.96 -22.98 12.90
CA ASP A 217 27.87 -22.41 11.91
C ASP A 217 27.95 -20.87 12.04
N ILE A 218 26.83 -20.20 12.26
CA ILE A 218 26.79 -18.76 12.53
C ILE A 218 27.55 -18.43 13.82
N HIS A 219 27.34 -19.20 14.89
CA HIS A 219 28.07 -19.01 16.14
C HIS A 219 29.58 -19.23 16.00
N GLN A 220 30.00 -20.23 15.25
CA GLN A 220 31.44 -20.44 14.95
C GLN A 220 32.01 -19.28 14.14
N GLN A 221 31.30 -18.79 13.11
CA GLN A 221 31.76 -17.65 12.31
C GLN A 221 31.87 -16.37 13.16
N VAL A 222 30.87 -16.10 14.02
CA VAL A 222 30.90 -14.95 14.93
C VAL A 222 32.03 -15.08 15.95
N HIS A 223 32.28 -16.26 16.52
CA HIS A 223 33.40 -16.50 17.43
C HIS A 223 34.74 -16.30 16.76
N ALA A 224 34.93 -16.86 15.55
CA ALA A 224 36.16 -16.67 14.79
C ALA A 224 36.41 -15.18 14.47
N GLN A 225 35.34 -14.43 14.12
CA GLN A 225 35.42 -13.00 13.83
C GLN A 225 35.72 -12.15 15.09
N ILE A 226 35.23 -12.58 16.26
CA ILE A 226 35.56 -11.95 17.54
C ILE A 226 37.03 -12.22 17.93
N GLU A 227 37.50 -13.45 17.74
CA GLU A 227 38.89 -13.81 18.01
C GLU A 227 39.88 -13.09 17.07
N ASP A 228 39.53 -12.99 15.77
CA ASP A 228 40.30 -12.22 14.80
C ASP A 228 40.31 -10.73 15.14
N ASN A 229 39.18 -10.13 15.54
CA ASN A 229 39.12 -8.75 15.99
C ASN A 229 39.91 -8.50 17.28
N GLN A 230 39.87 -9.42 18.24
CA GLN A 230 40.68 -9.33 19.46
C GLN A 230 42.18 -9.45 19.16
N ARG A 231 42.55 -10.37 18.23
CA ARG A 231 43.93 -10.54 17.78
C ARG A 231 44.44 -9.32 17.04
N GLU A 232 43.60 -8.74 16.16
CA GLU A 232 43.87 -7.49 15.45
C GLU A 232 44.04 -6.34 16.45
N TYR A 233 43.17 -6.22 17.46
CA TYR A 233 43.27 -5.26 18.53
C TYR A 233 44.61 -5.40 19.32
N TYR A 234 45.00 -6.63 19.70
CA TYR A 234 46.26 -6.88 20.39
C TYR A 234 47.49 -6.53 19.55
N ILE A 235 47.45 -6.85 18.27
CA ILE A 235 48.51 -6.51 17.30
C ILE A 235 48.57 -4.97 17.14
N ARG A 236 47.44 -4.28 17.06
CA ARG A 236 47.39 -2.81 16.98
C ARG A 236 47.88 -2.13 18.24
N GLU A 237 47.56 -2.65 19.42
CA GLU A 237 48.12 -2.13 20.70
C GLU A 237 49.60 -2.36 20.80
N GLN A 238 50.14 -3.51 20.36
CA GLN A 238 51.58 -3.74 20.27
C GLN A 238 52.27 -2.82 19.26
N ILE A 239 51.64 -2.61 18.10
CA ILE A 239 52.15 -1.66 17.09
C ILE A 239 52.14 -0.23 17.67
N LYS A 240 51.12 0.16 18.42
CA LYS A 240 50.99 1.46 19.05
C LYS A 240 52.03 1.68 20.12
N ALA A 241 52.27 0.66 20.95
CA ALA A 241 53.36 0.69 21.97
C ALA A 241 54.73 0.80 21.31
N LEU A 242 54.98 0.06 20.22
CA LEU A 242 56.23 0.10 19.46
C LEU A 242 56.38 1.41 18.66
N LYS A 243 55.29 1.96 18.11
CA LYS A 243 55.28 3.29 17.45
C LYS A 243 55.53 4.42 18.46
N GLY A 244 54.98 4.31 19.68
CA GLY A 244 55.28 5.26 20.77
C GLY A 244 56.78 5.27 21.20
N GLU A 245 57.48 4.12 21.09
CA GLU A 245 58.94 4.06 21.34
C GLU A 245 59.76 4.58 20.14
N ILE A 246 59.23 4.57 18.92
CA ILE A 246 59.94 4.99 17.69
C ILE A 246 59.61 6.45 17.33
N GLY A 247 58.59 7.08 17.99
CA GLY A 247 58.24 8.50 17.79
C GLY A 247 57.50 8.81 16.47
N GLU A 248 56.81 7.80 15.86
CA GLU A 248 55.98 8.02 14.69
C GLU A 248 54.51 8.36 15.09
N GLU A 249 54.17 9.63 14.96
CA GLU A 249 52.87 10.23 15.29
C GLU A 249 51.88 10.13 14.10
N ASP A 250 51.24 8.98 13.87
CA ASP A 250 50.12 8.88 12.89
C ASP A 250 48.82 9.53 13.42
N ASP A 251 48.63 9.59 14.75
CA ASP A 251 47.45 10.21 15.37
C ASP A 251 47.43 11.75 15.23
N THR A 252 48.62 12.39 15.11
CA THR A 252 48.77 13.83 14.90
C THR A 252 48.43 14.24 13.47
N ASP A 253 48.57 13.35 12.50
CA ASP A 253 48.30 13.66 11.09
C ASP A 253 46.78 13.77 10.79
N GLU A 254 45.95 12.85 11.30
CA GLU A 254 44.50 12.89 11.09
C GLU A 254 43.83 14.06 11.84
N VAL A 255 44.24 14.33 13.10
CA VAL A 255 43.79 15.52 13.85
C VAL A 255 44.16 16.80 13.09
N SER A 256 45.38 16.88 12.55
CA SER A 256 45.84 18.00 11.78
C SER A 256 45.05 18.17 10.47
N GLN A 257 44.70 17.07 9.82
CA GLN A 257 43.83 17.09 8.64
C GLN A 257 42.43 17.62 8.96
N TYR A 258 41.81 17.27 10.09
CA TYR A 258 40.53 17.84 10.51
C TYR A 258 40.63 19.35 10.76
N TYR A 259 41.66 19.84 11.40
CA TYR A 259 41.86 21.28 11.58
C TYR A 259 42.04 21.99 10.23
N ALA A 260 42.87 21.45 9.33
CA ALA A 260 43.06 22.00 8.00
C ALA A 260 41.75 22.08 7.21
N LYS A 261 40.92 21.01 7.18
CA LYS A 261 39.62 21.01 6.52
C LYS A 261 38.63 22.02 7.13
N ILE A 262 38.66 22.21 8.48
CA ILE A 262 37.80 23.21 9.14
C ILE A 262 38.22 24.62 8.76
N ASP A 263 39.52 24.88 8.63
CA ASP A 263 40.04 26.21 8.26
C ASP A 263 39.91 26.51 6.76
N GLU A 264 39.84 25.48 5.87
CA GLU A 264 39.64 25.59 4.43
C GLU A 264 38.17 25.87 4.05
N LEU A 265 37.25 25.31 4.82
CA LEU A 265 35.82 25.46 4.54
C LEU A 265 35.28 26.82 5.02
N PRO A 266 34.40 27.48 4.26
CA PRO A 266 33.77 28.74 4.65
C PRO A 266 32.67 28.52 5.72
N LEU A 267 33.09 28.08 6.89
CA LEU A 267 32.22 27.80 8.02
C LEU A 267 31.87 29.08 8.80
N PRO A 268 30.64 29.20 9.32
CA PRO A 268 30.32 30.21 10.33
C PRO A 268 31.25 30.04 11.55
N GLU A 269 31.68 31.15 12.18
CA GLU A 269 32.61 31.15 13.29
C GLU A 269 32.18 30.25 14.46
N GLU A 270 30.90 30.31 14.83
CA GLU A 270 30.30 29.45 15.87
C GLU A 270 30.43 27.96 15.52
N THR A 271 30.22 27.61 14.26
CA THR A 271 30.31 26.23 13.76
C THR A 271 31.78 25.75 13.77
N ALA A 272 32.68 26.55 13.24
CA ALA A 272 34.11 26.23 13.25
C ALA A 272 34.65 26.01 14.66
N ASP A 273 34.29 26.88 15.60
CA ASP A 273 34.67 26.74 17.01
C ASP A 273 34.13 25.47 17.64
N LYS A 274 32.88 25.12 17.35
CA LYS A 274 32.28 23.88 17.85
C LYS A 274 32.99 22.65 17.29
N LEU A 275 33.29 22.62 16.01
CA LEU A 275 34.01 21.52 15.37
C LEU A 275 35.44 21.41 15.91
N LYS A 276 36.15 22.52 16.09
CA LYS A 276 37.50 22.54 16.72
C LYS A 276 37.45 21.99 18.15
N LYS A 277 36.37 22.23 18.91
CA LYS A 277 36.21 21.62 20.26
C LYS A 277 36.03 20.11 20.16
N GLU A 278 35.25 19.61 19.19
CA GLU A 278 35.09 18.16 19.01
C GLU A 278 36.39 17.49 18.51
N VAL A 279 37.17 18.14 17.64
CA VAL A 279 38.51 17.65 17.26
C VAL A 279 39.43 17.57 18.47
N ARG A 280 39.44 18.61 19.37
CA ARG A 280 40.21 18.55 20.64
C ARG A 280 39.72 17.42 21.55
N ARG A 281 38.42 17.09 21.53
CA ARG A 281 37.86 15.96 22.28
C ARG A 281 38.33 14.62 21.68
N LEU A 282 38.34 14.51 20.37
CA LEU A 282 38.84 13.34 19.64
C LEU A 282 40.30 13.04 20.00
N SER A 283 41.16 14.07 20.02
CA SER A 283 42.59 13.91 20.38
C SER A 283 42.79 13.44 21.83
N LYS A 284 41.86 13.76 22.75
CA LYS A 284 41.97 13.35 24.17
C LYS A 284 41.44 11.95 24.42
N VAL A 285 40.36 11.55 23.71
CA VAL A 285 39.68 10.26 23.91
C VAL A 285 40.40 9.14 23.16
N GLY A 286 41.18 9.49 22.14
CA GLY A 286 41.85 8.55 21.24
C GLY A 286 40.97 8.04 20.15
N MET A 287 41.51 7.94 18.95
CA MET A 287 40.76 7.62 17.71
C MET A 287 40.19 6.22 17.66
N MET A 288 40.79 5.26 18.35
CA MET A 288 40.38 3.84 18.38
C MET A 288 39.31 3.53 19.40
N SER A 289 38.89 4.52 20.22
CA SER A 289 37.81 4.29 21.19
C SER A 289 36.42 4.32 20.50
N GLN A 290 35.45 3.69 21.14
CA GLN A 290 34.06 3.73 20.67
C GLN A 290 33.52 5.17 20.57
N GLU A 291 33.86 6.01 21.54
CA GLU A 291 33.55 7.43 21.55
C GLU A 291 34.30 8.18 20.43
N GLY A 292 35.59 7.87 20.20
CA GLY A 292 36.37 8.42 19.08
C GLY A 292 35.78 8.12 17.73
N SER A 293 35.28 6.90 17.53
CA SER A 293 34.56 6.50 16.30
C SER A 293 33.28 7.32 16.07
N VAL A 294 32.51 7.61 17.13
CA VAL A 294 31.30 8.45 17.04
C VAL A 294 31.65 9.88 16.68
N ILE A 295 32.71 10.46 17.34
CA ILE A 295 33.16 11.83 17.06
C ILE A 295 33.70 11.95 15.62
N ARG A 296 34.45 10.95 15.14
CA ARG A 296 34.97 10.89 13.77
C ARG A 296 33.81 10.89 12.76
N THR A 297 32.83 9.97 12.91
CA THR A 297 31.67 9.90 12.02
C THR A 297 30.89 11.21 12.01
N TYR A 298 30.79 11.89 13.16
CA TYR A 298 30.16 13.21 13.25
C TYR A 298 30.96 14.27 12.48
N LEU A 299 32.27 14.36 12.69
CA LEU A 299 33.15 15.32 12.00
C LEU A 299 33.12 15.09 10.49
N ASP A 300 33.24 13.84 10.03
CA ASP A 300 33.19 13.49 8.62
C ASP A 300 31.83 13.91 8.02
N THR A 301 30.74 13.62 8.71
CA THR A 301 29.40 13.99 8.23
C THR A 301 29.20 15.48 8.09
N VAL A 302 29.68 16.29 9.06
CA VAL A 302 29.56 17.76 9.04
C VAL A 302 30.48 18.38 8.00
N LEU A 303 31.72 17.88 7.87
CA LEU A 303 32.70 18.40 6.91
C LEU A 303 32.39 17.97 5.45
N GLU A 304 31.63 16.89 5.24
CA GLU A 304 31.12 16.50 3.91
C GLU A 304 29.96 17.36 3.41
N LEU A 305 29.38 18.21 4.28
CA LEU A 305 28.30 19.10 3.85
C LEU A 305 28.84 20.20 2.92
N PRO A 306 28.03 20.66 1.97
CA PRO A 306 28.46 21.63 0.95
C PRO A 306 28.50 23.07 1.49
N TRP A 307 29.40 23.36 2.42
CA TRP A 307 29.57 24.70 2.96
C TRP A 307 30.08 25.66 1.88
N GLY A 308 29.26 26.65 1.50
CA GLY A 308 29.61 27.66 0.52
C GLY A 308 29.90 27.16 -0.89
N SER A 309 29.56 25.91 -1.21
CA SER A 309 29.76 25.33 -2.54
C SER A 309 28.49 25.49 -3.38
N TYR A 310 28.53 26.31 -4.42
CA TYR A 310 27.38 26.60 -5.27
C TYR A 310 27.54 26.02 -6.68
N SER A 311 26.46 25.45 -7.23
CA SER A 311 26.38 25.16 -8.67
C SER A 311 26.32 26.46 -9.44
N LEU A 312 27.01 26.53 -10.60
CA LEU A 312 26.85 27.64 -11.55
C LEU A 312 25.39 27.64 -12.07
N GLU A 313 24.65 28.68 -11.72
CA GLU A 313 23.26 28.82 -12.12
C GLU A 313 23.17 29.41 -13.54
N THR A 314 22.36 28.80 -14.37
CA THR A 314 22.05 29.31 -15.70
C THR A 314 20.63 29.91 -15.65
N ALA A 315 20.55 31.22 -15.53
CA ALA A 315 19.28 31.95 -15.45
C ALA A 315 18.70 32.31 -16.83
N ASP A 316 18.82 31.43 -17.81
CA ASP A 316 18.25 31.68 -19.18
C ASP A 316 16.86 31.06 -19.29
N ILE A 317 15.83 31.91 -19.19
CA ILE A 317 14.41 31.51 -19.34
C ILE A 317 14.15 30.87 -20.71
N LYS A 318 14.83 31.29 -21.78
CA LYS A 318 14.66 30.69 -23.10
C LYS A 318 15.22 29.27 -23.16
N LEU A 319 16.39 29.06 -22.53
CA LEU A 319 16.97 27.73 -22.38
C LEU A 319 16.08 26.83 -21.48
N ALA A 320 15.55 27.37 -20.37
CA ALA A 320 14.64 26.67 -19.51
C ALA A 320 13.36 26.22 -20.25
N LYS A 321 12.75 27.10 -21.04
CA LYS A 321 11.61 26.77 -21.89
C LYS A 321 11.95 25.65 -22.86
N LYS A 322 13.07 25.75 -23.56
CA LYS A 322 13.53 24.73 -24.50
C LYS A 322 13.69 23.35 -23.82
N ILE A 323 14.31 23.31 -22.65
CA ILE A 323 14.53 22.07 -21.90
C ILE A 323 13.20 21.46 -21.46
N LEU A 324 12.27 22.27 -20.94
CA LEU A 324 10.95 21.81 -20.55
C LEU A 324 10.13 21.28 -21.73
N ASP A 325 10.27 21.91 -22.92
CA ASP A 325 9.58 21.47 -24.13
C ASP A 325 10.21 20.19 -24.72
N GLU A 326 11.50 20.01 -24.59
CA GLU A 326 12.21 18.79 -25.02
C GLU A 326 11.86 17.58 -24.12
N ASP A 327 11.70 17.80 -22.81
CA ASP A 327 11.48 16.72 -21.85
C ASP A 327 10.02 16.34 -21.69
N HIS A 328 9.09 17.28 -21.91
CA HIS A 328 7.67 17.11 -21.62
C HIS A 328 6.80 17.56 -22.79
N TYR A 329 5.93 16.66 -23.26
CA TYR A 329 4.88 17.00 -24.20
C TYR A 329 3.67 17.61 -23.48
N GLY A 330 3.08 18.65 -24.00
CA GLY A 330 1.96 19.35 -23.39
C GLY A 330 2.34 20.10 -22.11
N LEU A 331 1.52 20.03 -21.06
CA LEU A 331 1.71 20.67 -19.77
C LEU A 331 1.94 22.19 -19.85
N THR A 332 1.29 22.89 -20.80
CA THR A 332 1.57 24.29 -21.14
C THR A 332 1.43 25.19 -19.91
N LYS A 333 0.29 25.11 -19.19
CA LYS A 333 0.04 25.88 -17.98
C LYS A 333 1.10 25.64 -16.88
N VAL A 334 1.51 24.38 -16.71
CA VAL A 334 2.54 23.99 -15.73
C VAL A 334 3.88 24.58 -16.08
N LYS A 335 4.26 24.50 -17.37
CA LYS A 335 5.50 25.08 -17.88
C LYS A 335 5.51 26.59 -17.73
N ASP A 336 4.43 27.27 -18.11
CA ASP A 336 4.32 28.72 -18.01
C ASP A 336 4.43 29.19 -16.55
N ARG A 337 3.75 28.51 -15.61
CA ARG A 337 3.87 28.80 -14.17
C ARG A 337 5.29 28.61 -13.64
N ILE A 338 5.96 27.53 -14.06
CA ILE A 338 7.36 27.30 -13.70
C ILE A 338 8.26 28.41 -14.27
N LEU A 339 8.04 28.81 -15.53
CA LEU A 339 8.82 29.89 -16.16
C LEU A 339 8.57 31.24 -15.52
N GLU A 340 7.34 31.55 -15.09
CA GLU A 340 6.99 32.74 -14.31
C GLU A 340 7.77 32.77 -12.98
N ASN A 341 7.80 31.65 -12.26
CA ASN A 341 8.56 31.53 -11.01
C ASN A 341 10.06 31.72 -11.23
N LEU A 342 10.62 31.12 -12.29
CA LEU A 342 12.02 31.30 -12.64
C LEU A 342 12.35 32.75 -13.03
N ALA A 343 11.42 33.44 -13.73
CA ALA A 343 11.56 34.84 -14.09
C ALA A 343 11.55 35.76 -12.85
N VAL A 344 10.64 35.53 -11.90
CA VAL A 344 10.62 36.29 -10.65
C VAL A 344 11.93 36.12 -9.87
N ARG A 345 12.45 34.89 -9.83
CA ARG A 345 13.71 34.59 -9.15
C ARG A 345 14.93 35.28 -9.81
N GLU A 346 14.94 35.40 -11.14
CA GLU A 346 15.96 36.12 -11.87
C GLU A 346 15.94 37.63 -11.59
N LEU A 347 14.72 38.21 -11.59
CA LEU A 347 14.52 39.64 -11.37
C LEU A 347 14.69 40.07 -9.91
N ALA A 348 14.39 39.21 -8.97
CA ALA A 348 14.41 39.48 -7.56
C ALA A 348 15.13 38.35 -6.76
N PRO A 349 16.48 38.25 -6.90
CA PRO A 349 17.25 37.17 -6.23
C PRO A 349 17.11 37.17 -4.70
N ASN A 350 16.72 38.30 -4.12
CA ASN A 350 16.52 38.45 -2.68
C ASN A 350 15.17 37.89 -2.19
N VAL A 351 14.23 37.61 -3.09
CA VAL A 351 12.96 36.98 -2.76
C VAL A 351 13.20 35.48 -2.67
N LYS A 352 13.50 35.02 -1.44
CA LYS A 352 13.78 33.62 -1.15
C LYS A 352 12.48 32.91 -0.71
N GLY A 353 12.46 31.58 -0.88
CA GLY A 353 11.47 30.73 -0.24
C GLY A 353 10.17 30.44 -1.02
N GLN A 354 10.14 30.66 -2.34
CA GLN A 354 9.03 30.14 -3.14
C GLN A 354 9.12 28.61 -3.22
N ILE A 355 8.07 27.93 -2.77
CA ILE A 355 7.96 26.47 -2.77
C ILE A 355 6.92 26.10 -3.81
N ILE A 356 7.32 25.33 -4.80
CA ILE A 356 6.42 24.81 -5.83
C ILE A 356 5.85 23.47 -5.38
N CYS A 357 4.52 23.36 -5.33
CA CYS A 357 3.83 22.10 -5.06
C CYS A 357 3.18 21.56 -6.32
N LEU A 358 3.67 20.45 -6.85
CA LEU A 358 3.12 19.77 -8.01
C LEU A 358 2.07 18.75 -7.56
N VAL A 359 0.80 19.03 -7.82
CA VAL A 359 -0.33 18.19 -7.40
C VAL A 359 -0.96 17.49 -8.59
N GLY A 360 -1.36 16.25 -8.43
CA GLY A 360 -2.08 15.52 -9.47
C GLY A 360 -1.93 14.00 -9.37
N PRO A 361 -2.62 13.24 -10.21
CA PRO A 361 -2.66 11.80 -10.12
C PRO A 361 -1.28 11.15 -10.37
N PRO A 362 -1.10 9.89 -9.94
CA PRO A 362 0.17 9.20 -10.11
C PRO A 362 0.51 8.99 -11.60
N GLY A 363 1.78 9.23 -11.94
CA GLY A 363 2.29 8.97 -13.30
C GLY A 363 2.13 10.10 -14.31
N VAL A 364 1.68 11.30 -13.90
CA VAL A 364 1.58 12.49 -14.76
C VAL A 364 2.90 13.25 -14.90
N GLY A 365 3.99 12.76 -14.33
CA GLY A 365 5.31 13.32 -14.56
C GLY A 365 5.81 14.31 -13.51
N LYS A 366 5.16 14.45 -12.34
CA LYS A 366 5.56 15.36 -11.25
C LYS A 366 7.09 15.33 -10.97
N THR A 367 7.62 14.14 -10.70
CA THR A 367 9.06 13.94 -10.43
C THR A 367 9.95 14.26 -11.62
N SER A 368 9.49 14.00 -12.85
CA SER A 368 10.27 14.31 -14.05
C SER A 368 10.30 15.80 -14.35
N VAL A 369 9.21 16.52 -14.11
CA VAL A 369 9.14 17.97 -14.22
C VAL A 369 10.15 18.62 -13.26
N ALA A 370 10.16 18.23 -11.99
CA ALA A 370 11.13 18.74 -11.01
C ALA A 370 12.59 18.49 -11.44
N LYS A 371 12.88 17.32 -12.03
CA LYS A 371 14.21 17.02 -12.56
C LYS A 371 14.57 17.91 -13.75
N SER A 372 13.61 18.22 -14.62
CA SER A 372 13.83 19.10 -15.77
C SER A 372 14.03 20.56 -15.33
N VAL A 373 13.36 21.00 -14.26
CA VAL A 373 13.60 22.31 -13.64
C VAL A 373 15.04 22.40 -13.13
N ALA A 374 15.51 21.38 -12.40
CA ALA A 374 16.89 21.32 -11.92
C ALA A 374 17.91 21.40 -13.06
N ARG A 375 17.65 20.66 -14.16
CA ARG A 375 18.49 20.68 -15.37
C ARG A 375 18.48 22.05 -16.03
N ALA A 376 17.32 22.72 -16.08
CA ALA A 376 17.16 24.03 -16.66
C ALA A 376 17.92 25.11 -15.89
N LEU A 377 18.00 24.99 -14.58
CA LEU A 377 18.75 25.90 -13.70
C LEU A 377 20.25 25.55 -13.60
N GLY A 378 20.69 24.40 -14.13
CA GLY A 378 22.06 23.91 -13.93
C GLY A 378 22.36 23.45 -12.50
N ARG A 379 21.33 23.24 -11.68
CA ARG A 379 21.46 22.86 -10.27
C ARG A 379 21.45 21.34 -10.08
N GLN A 380 22.09 20.87 -9.01
CA GLN A 380 22.03 19.45 -8.64
C GLN A 380 20.61 19.09 -8.19
N PHE A 381 20.20 17.85 -8.48
CA PHE A 381 18.86 17.35 -8.17
C PHE A 381 18.94 16.21 -7.16
N VAL A 382 18.23 16.35 -6.06
CA VAL A 382 18.10 15.29 -5.06
C VAL A 382 16.61 15.05 -4.76
N ARG A 383 16.22 13.78 -4.63
CA ARG A 383 14.87 13.37 -4.28
C ARG A 383 14.83 12.83 -2.86
N VAL A 384 13.96 13.38 -2.03
CA VAL A 384 13.63 12.90 -0.69
C VAL A 384 12.19 12.38 -0.70
N SER A 385 11.99 11.12 -0.38
CA SER A 385 10.64 10.55 -0.25
C SER A 385 10.11 10.80 1.16
N LEU A 386 8.96 11.46 1.27
CA LEU A 386 8.28 11.70 2.53
C LEU A 386 7.18 10.66 2.81
N GLY A 387 6.88 9.80 1.82
CA GLY A 387 5.90 8.73 1.99
C GLY A 387 6.33 7.72 3.06
N GLY A 388 5.51 7.58 4.10
CA GLY A 388 5.78 6.68 5.22
C GLY A 388 6.62 7.26 6.36
N VAL A 389 6.97 8.54 6.30
CA VAL A 389 7.58 9.28 7.42
C VAL A 389 6.53 9.45 8.51
N LYS A 390 6.88 9.06 9.73
CA LYS A 390 5.98 9.10 10.91
C LYS A 390 6.59 9.84 12.09
N ASP A 391 7.91 10.01 12.11
CA ASP A 391 8.65 10.59 13.22
C ASP A 391 9.40 11.85 12.74
N GLU A 392 9.43 12.88 13.59
CA GLU A 392 10.20 14.09 13.36
C GLU A 392 11.69 13.80 13.17
N SER A 393 12.21 12.77 13.84
CA SER A 393 13.62 12.36 13.74
C SER A 393 14.02 11.88 12.33
N ASP A 394 13.07 11.42 11.50
CA ASP A 394 13.34 11.15 10.08
C ASP A 394 13.76 12.41 9.32
N ILE A 395 13.20 13.58 9.69
CA ILE A 395 13.47 14.88 9.04
C ILE A 395 14.69 15.56 9.67
N ARG A 396 14.72 15.60 11.01
CA ARG A 396 15.73 16.34 11.82
C ARG A 396 16.86 15.49 12.36
N GLY A 397 16.87 14.17 12.10
CA GLY A 397 17.91 13.26 12.61
C GLY A 397 17.77 12.91 14.07
N HIS A 398 18.64 12.03 14.52
CA HIS A 398 18.72 11.58 15.91
C HIS A 398 19.92 12.23 16.60
N ARG A 399 19.82 12.50 17.90
CA ARG A 399 20.94 13.04 18.66
C ARG A 399 22.17 12.12 18.57
N LYS A 400 23.33 12.68 18.27
CA LYS A 400 24.60 11.94 18.05
C LYS A 400 25.06 11.02 19.21
N THR A 401 24.45 11.17 20.39
CA THR A 401 24.75 10.34 21.57
C THR A 401 24.13 8.95 21.53
N TYR A 402 23.19 8.69 20.63
CA TYR A 402 22.57 7.37 20.49
C TYR A 402 23.38 6.47 19.56
N VAL A 403 23.48 5.19 19.89
CA VAL A 403 24.10 4.19 19.01
C VAL A 403 23.27 4.08 17.73
N GLY A 404 23.91 4.24 16.57
CA GLY A 404 23.24 4.24 15.28
C GLY A 404 22.57 5.56 14.89
N ALA A 405 22.88 6.67 15.59
CA ALA A 405 22.38 7.99 15.22
C ALA A 405 22.81 8.39 13.80
N MET A 406 21.90 9.02 13.07
CA MET A 406 22.08 9.48 11.69
C MET A 406 21.52 10.89 11.53
N PRO A 407 22.07 11.68 10.60
CA PRO A 407 21.47 12.96 10.22
C PRO A 407 20.11 12.73 9.56
N GLY A 408 19.26 13.73 9.66
CA GLY A 408 17.93 13.71 9.04
C GLY A 408 18.01 13.68 7.51
N ARG A 409 16.88 13.37 6.89
CA ARG A 409 16.77 13.24 5.42
C ARG A 409 17.16 14.52 4.68
N ILE A 410 16.90 15.69 5.26
CA ILE A 410 17.25 16.99 4.65
C ILE A 410 18.76 17.18 4.61
N ILE A 411 19.46 17.01 5.74
CA ILE A 411 20.92 17.12 5.81
C ILE A 411 21.59 16.03 4.95
N ASN A 412 21.05 14.82 4.95
CA ASN A 412 21.56 13.78 4.06
C ASN A 412 21.35 14.12 2.57
N ALA A 413 20.25 14.80 2.22
CA ALA A 413 20.03 15.28 0.86
C ALA A 413 21.04 16.35 0.46
N MET A 414 21.39 17.27 1.38
CA MET A 414 22.42 18.26 1.15
C MET A 414 23.80 17.63 0.93
N ARG A 415 24.15 16.61 1.73
CA ARG A 415 25.37 15.83 1.57
C ARG A 415 25.47 15.17 0.20
N LEU A 416 24.34 14.57 -0.27
CA LEU A 416 24.28 13.92 -1.58
C LEU A 416 24.32 14.92 -2.73
N ALA A 417 23.76 16.12 -2.53
CA ALA A 417 23.79 17.19 -3.53
C ALA A 417 25.19 17.76 -3.79
N LYS A 418 26.04 17.79 -2.77
CA LYS A 418 27.40 18.39 -2.80
C LYS A 418 27.42 19.87 -3.19
N THR A 419 26.30 20.56 -3.15
CA THR A 419 26.14 22.00 -3.43
C THR A 419 25.13 22.62 -2.49
N SER A 420 25.30 23.90 -2.12
CA SER A 420 24.42 24.62 -1.20
C SER A 420 23.12 25.09 -1.84
N ASN A 421 23.05 25.12 -3.16
CA ASN A 421 21.88 25.56 -3.93
C ASN A 421 21.23 24.45 -4.80
N PRO A 422 20.99 23.24 -4.28
CA PRO A 422 20.37 22.18 -5.05
C PRO A 422 18.87 22.41 -5.27
N VAL A 423 18.28 21.62 -6.14
CA VAL A 423 16.82 21.40 -6.21
C VAL A 423 16.52 20.13 -5.40
N ILE A 424 15.80 20.28 -4.30
CA ILE A 424 15.36 19.15 -3.48
C ILE A 424 13.89 18.89 -3.78
N LEU A 425 13.62 17.71 -4.29
CA LEU A 425 12.25 17.21 -4.49
C LEU A 425 11.79 16.47 -3.23
N LEU A 426 10.79 17.01 -2.55
CA LEU A 426 10.09 16.41 -1.43
C LEU A 426 8.87 15.64 -1.97
N ASP A 427 9.03 14.35 -2.19
CA ASP A 427 8.05 13.53 -2.91
C ASP A 427 7.04 12.89 -1.96
N GLU A 428 5.75 12.91 -2.34
CA GLU A 428 4.63 12.33 -1.60
C GLU A 428 4.38 12.96 -0.23
N ILE A 429 4.32 14.32 -0.17
CA ILE A 429 4.06 15.06 1.07
C ILE A 429 2.65 14.77 1.66
N ASP A 430 1.71 14.40 0.80
CA ASP A 430 0.35 13.97 1.14
C ASP A 430 0.30 12.64 1.93
N LYS A 431 1.40 11.91 1.98
CA LYS A 431 1.50 10.62 2.68
C LYS A 431 2.25 10.69 4.02
N MET A 432 2.58 11.87 4.49
CA MET A 432 3.06 12.05 5.85
C MET A 432 1.89 11.82 6.82
N SER A 433 2.12 11.05 7.86
CA SER A 433 1.11 10.78 8.89
C SER A 433 1.59 11.30 10.24
N ASN A 434 0.68 11.93 10.97
CA ASN A 434 0.93 12.28 12.37
C ASN A 434 0.68 11.03 13.21
N ASP A 435 1.67 10.62 13.99
CA ASP A 435 1.55 9.54 14.96
C ASP A 435 1.80 10.09 16.38
N TYR A 436 1.43 9.35 17.42
CA TYR A 436 1.64 9.73 18.84
C TYR A 436 3.12 10.01 19.20
N ARG A 437 4.07 9.73 18.32
CA ARG A 437 5.53 9.83 18.55
C ARG A 437 6.18 11.09 18.00
N GLY A 438 5.48 11.91 17.25
CA GLY A 438 6.04 13.15 16.70
C GLY A 438 5.19 13.73 15.57
N ASP A 439 5.43 15.00 15.25
CA ASP A 439 4.79 15.70 14.14
C ASP A 439 5.82 16.06 13.05
N PRO A 440 6.02 15.20 12.05
CA PRO A 440 6.95 15.49 10.96
C PRO A 440 6.54 16.73 10.15
N SER A 441 5.26 17.12 10.19
CA SER A 441 4.79 18.31 9.49
C SER A 441 5.32 19.59 10.14
N SER A 442 5.43 19.63 11.46
CA SER A 442 6.07 20.75 12.18
C SER A 442 7.56 20.88 11.81
N ALA A 443 8.28 19.77 11.68
CA ALA A 443 9.68 19.80 11.22
C ALA A 443 9.77 20.31 9.78
N MET A 444 8.82 19.93 8.91
CA MET A 444 8.78 20.41 7.53
C MET A 444 8.42 21.89 7.43
N LEU A 445 7.62 22.43 8.35
CA LEU A 445 7.35 23.87 8.41
C LEU A 445 8.63 24.68 8.61
N GLU A 446 9.53 24.25 9.49
CA GLU A 446 10.82 24.93 9.68
C GLU A 446 11.73 24.83 8.44
N VAL A 447 11.78 23.66 7.78
CA VAL A 447 12.56 23.46 6.55
C VAL A 447 12.05 24.36 5.41
N LEU A 448 10.75 24.52 5.31
CA LEU A 448 10.08 25.23 4.22
C LEU A 448 9.81 26.70 4.53
N ASP A 449 10.02 27.16 5.76
CA ASP A 449 9.86 28.55 6.13
C ASP A 449 11.10 29.36 5.76
N SER A 450 10.96 30.31 4.82
CA SER A 450 12.07 31.16 4.35
C SER A 450 12.67 32.06 5.43
N GLU A 451 11.94 32.31 6.52
CA GLU A 451 12.42 33.12 7.64
C GLU A 451 13.26 32.28 8.62
N GLN A 452 13.04 30.96 8.68
CA GLN A 452 13.66 30.06 9.65
C GLN A 452 14.72 29.12 9.01
N ASN A 453 14.60 28.81 7.74
CA ASN A 453 15.43 27.80 7.07
C ASN A 453 16.89 28.22 6.86
N ASN A 454 17.22 29.49 7.02
CA ASN A 454 18.59 30.01 7.00
C ASN A 454 19.45 29.51 8.19
N ALA A 455 18.82 29.00 9.23
CA ALA A 455 19.47 28.50 10.43
C ALA A 455 18.89 27.13 10.86
N PHE A 456 18.58 26.28 9.89
CA PHE A 456 18.02 24.94 10.16
C PHE A 456 18.95 24.12 11.04
N ARG A 457 18.39 23.52 12.10
CA ARG A 457 19.13 22.69 13.06
C ARG A 457 18.66 21.24 13.04
N ASP A 458 19.51 20.39 12.51
CA ASP A 458 19.37 18.95 12.62
C ASP A 458 19.91 18.46 13.96
N HIS A 459 19.27 17.50 14.58
CA HIS A 459 19.65 16.98 15.91
C HIS A 459 20.96 16.21 15.92
N TYR A 460 21.40 15.68 14.76
CA TYR A 460 22.68 14.99 14.64
C TYR A 460 23.84 15.97 14.52
N ILE A 461 23.72 16.90 13.56
CA ILE A 461 24.83 17.85 13.32
C ILE A 461 24.88 18.95 14.37
N GLU A 462 23.76 19.32 15.02
CA GLU A 462 23.62 20.31 16.10
C GLU A 462 24.21 21.70 15.78
N VAL A 463 24.56 21.96 14.53
CA VAL A 463 25.05 23.27 14.05
C VAL A 463 24.03 23.84 13.07
N PRO A 464 23.84 25.16 12.99
CA PRO A 464 22.95 25.76 12.03
C PRO A 464 23.48 25.55 10.61
N PHE A 465 22.57 25.13 9.71
CA PHE A 465 22.87 24.95 8.29
C PHE A 465 21.90 25.79 7.45
N ASP A 466 22.44 26.57 6.52
CA ASP A 466 21.65 27.47 5.67
C ASP A 466 21.00 26.70 4.50
N LEU A 467 19.66 26.62 4.49
CA LEU A 467 18.85 26.04 3.42
C LEU A 467 18.20 27.10 2.53
N SER A 468 18.46 28.40 2.72
CA SER A 468 17.77 29.50 2.06
C SER A 468 17.97 29.53 0.54
N GLU A 469 19.09 28.98 0.04
CA GLU A 469 19.38 28.87 -1.39
C GLU A 469 18.85 27.59 -2.05
N VAL A 470 18.29 26.67 -1.27
CA VAL A 470 17.70 25.44 -1.79
C VAL A 470 16.36 25.76 -2.47
N LEU A 471 16.17 25.22 -3.67
CA LEU A 471 14.85 25.25 -4.31
C LEU A 471 14.08 23.99 -3.92
N PHE A 472 13.07 24.16 -3.06
CA PHE A 472 12.20 23.07 -2.68
C PHE A 472 11.06 22.92 -3.69
N ILE A 473 10.90 21.71 -4.21
CA ILE A 473 9.73 21.31 -4.99
C ILE A 473 9.05 20.16 -4.24
N THR A 474 7.77 20.29 -3.97
CA THR A 474 6.99 19.24 -3.31
C THR A 474 6.10 18.54 -4.32
N THR A 475 5.72 17.29 -4.04
CA THR A 475 4.68 16.60 -4.82
C THR A 475 3.61 16.02 -3.92
N ALA A 476 2.37 16.10 -4.37
CA ALA A 476 1.23 15.47 -3.73
C ALA A 476 0.34 14.79 -4.78
N ASN A 477 -0.43 13.79 -4.37
CA ASN A 477 -1.49 13.24 -5.24
C ASN A 477 -2.81 13.98 -5.01
N THR A 478 -3.10 14.33 -3.75
CA THR A 478 -4.24 15.15 -3.31
C THR A 478 -3.77 16.19 -2.30
N LEU A 479 -4.54 17.24 -2.11
CA LEU A 479 -4.27 18.28 -1.09
C LEU A 479 -4.98 18.01 0.24
N ASP A 480 -5.99 17.13 0.23
CA ASP A 480 -6.89 16.93 1.37
C ASP A 480 -6.19 16.46 2.66
N THR A 481 -5.07 15.78 2.52
CA THR A 481 -4.29 15.22 3.64
C THR A 481 -3.11 16.11 4.02
N VAL A 482 -2.83 17.17 3.26
CA VAL A 482 -1.74 18.10 3.55
C VAL A 482 -2.23 19.16 4.53
N GLN A 483 -1.45 19.43 5.58
CA GLN A 483 -1.83 20.42 6.59
C GLN A 483 -1.91 21.84 6.00
N ALA A 484 -2.94 22.60 6.36
CA ALA A 484 -3.16 23.96 5.88
C ALA A 484 -1.94 24.89 6.04
N PRO A 485 -1.19 24.92 7.16
CA PRO A 485 -0.02 25.77 7.30
C PRO A 485 1.11 25.46 6.30
N LEU A 486 1.21 24.23 5.81
CA LEU A 486 2.15 23.88 4.75
C LEU A 486 1.66 24.37 3.38
N LEU A 487 0.35 24.23 3.12
CA LEU A 487 -0.27 24.69 1.87
C LEU A 487 -0.16 26.21 1.70
N ASP A 488 -0.33 26.97 2.77
CA ASP A 488 -0.23 28.45 2.75
C ASP A 488 1.15 28.95 2.31
N ARG A 489 2.20 28.11 2.41
CA ARG A 489 3.57 28.44 1.99
C ARG A 489 3.91 27.95 0.60
N MET A 490 3.02 27.21 -0.05
CA MET A 490 3.29 26.55 -1.32
C MET A 490 2.50 27.17 -2.46
N GLU A 491 3.16 27.41 -3.58
CA GLU A 491 2.46 27.66 -4.83
C GLU A 491 2.02 26.34 -5.44
N VAL A 492 0.71 26.11 -5.44
CA VAL A 492 0.12 24.88 -5.95
C VAL A 492 -0.02 24.94 -7.46
N ILE A 493 0.61 23.98 -8.15
CA ILE A 493 0.48 23.81 -9.60
C ILE A 493 -0.14 22.45 -9.88
N GLU A 494 -1.37 22.46 -10.41
CA GLU A 494 -2.11 21.23 -10.69
C GLU A 494 -1.69 20.61 -12.04
N LEU A 495 -1.33 19.33 -12.00
CA LEU A 495 -1.08 18.49 -13.17
C LEU A 495 -2.32 17.63 -13.42
N SER A 496 -3.06 17.95 -14.47
CA SER A 496 -4.21 17.15 -14.92
C SER A 496 -3.79 15.79 -15.51
N SER A 497 -4.78 14.93 -15.70
CA SER A 497 -4.59 13.68 -16.44
C SER A 497 -4.22 13.95 -17.92
N TYR A 498 -3.41 13.04 -18.48
CA TYR A 498 -3.09 13.13 -19.91
C TYR A 498 -4.23 12.62 -20.78
N THR A 499 -4.47 13.36 -21.87
CA THR A 499 -5.36 12.91 -22.92
C THR A 499 -4.77 11.74 -23.71
N ARG A 500 -5.60 11.08 -24.51
CA ARG A 500 -5.16 9.97 -25.39
C ARG A 500 -4.06 10.38 -26.36
N GLU A 501 -4.18 11.57 -26.94
CA GLU A 501 -3.19 12.13 -27.87
C GLU A 501 -1.89 12.50 -27.16
N GLU A 502 -1.97 13.14 -25.99
CA GLU A 502 -0.78 13.43 -25.17
C GLU A 502 -0.05 12.13 -24.79
N LYS A 503 -0.78 11.08 -24.35
CA LYS A 503 -0.18 9.77 -24.06
C LYS A 503 0.50 9.14 -25.28
N PHE A 504 -0.11 9.30 -26.46
CA PHE A 504 0.49 8.83 -27.70
C PHE A 504 1.83 9.52 -27.99
N HIS A 505 1.87 10.85 -27.89
CA HIS A 505 3.09 11.62 -28.11
C HIS A 505 4.15 11.31 -27.05
N ILE A 506 3.79 11.28 -25.79
CA ILE A 506 4.68 10.89 -24.69
C ILE A 506 5.24 9.48 -24.92
N ALA A 507 4.41 8.52 -25.32
CA ALA A 507 4.85 7.16 -25.61
C ALA A 507 5.86 7.13 -26.76
N LYS A 508 5.54 7.78 -27.89
CA LYS A 508 6.36 7.80 -29.11
C LYS A 508 7.68 8.53 -28.91
N ASP A 509 7.65 9.73 -28.32
CA ASP A 509 8.79 10.64 -28.31
C ASP A 509 9.72 10.38 -27.11
N HIS A 510 9.20 9.88 -25.98
CA HIS A 510 9.96 9.69 -24.75
C HIS A 510 10.01 8.24 -24.28
N LEU A 511 8.84 7.57 -24.02
CA LEU A 511 8.84 6.28 -23.31
C LEU A 511 9.45 5.15 -24.14
N ILE A 512 9.10 5.05 -25.41
CA ILE A 512 9.62 4.00 -26.31
C ILE A 512 11.14 4.13 -26.43
N LYS A 513 11.65 5.34 -26.70
CA LYS A 513 13.10 5.59 -26.80
C LYS A 513 13.83 5.22 -25.50
N LYS A 514 13.27 5.63 -24.35
CA LYS A 514 13.80 5.32 -23.02
C LYS A 514 13.83 3.80 -22.74
N GLN A 515 12.74 3.11 -23.07
CA GLN A 515 12.63 1.67 -22.82
C GLN A 515 13.50 0.84 -23.77
N LEU A 516 13.59 1.21 -25.05
CA LEU A 516 14.51 0.58 -26.00
C LEU A 516 15.95 0.66 -25.48
N LYS A 517 16.41 1.86 -25.11
CA LYS A 517 17.76 2.06 -24.56
C LYS A 517 18.00 1.22 -23.30
N LYS A 518 17.01 1.18 -22.40
CA LYS A 518 17.10 0.41 -21.13
C LYS A 518 17.21 -1.10 -21.34
N HIS A 519 16.66 -1.61 -22.45
CA HIS A 519 16.66 -3.05 -22.75
C HIS A 519 17.73 -3.43 -23.82
N GLY A 520 18.66 -2.54 -24.15
CA GLY A 520 19.71 -2.80 -25.15
C GLY A 520 19.19 -2.89 -26.59
N LEU A 521 18.01 -2.35 -26.86
CA LEU A 521 17.35 -2.37 -28.17
C LEU A 521 17.46 -1.00 -28.86
N ASN A 522 17.27 -0.97 -30.15
CA ASN A 522 17.23 0.27 -30.95
C ASN A 522 16.02 0.28 -31.89
N GLY A 523 15.78 1.44 -32.54
CA GLY A 523 14.64 1.64 -33.43
C GLY A 523 14.69 0.81 -34.75
N ASN A 524 15.85 0.24 -35.09
CA ASN A 524 15.99 -0.67 -36.23
C ASN A 524 15.52 -2.08 -35.87
N MET A 525 15.72 -2.49 -34.59
CA MET A 525 15.36 -3.79 -34.08
C MET A 525 13.88 -3.86 -33.70
N VAL A 526 13.31 -2.78 -33.12
CA VAL A 526 11.93 -2.78 -32.64
C VAL A 526 11.19 -1.55 -33.10
N ARG A 527 10.01 -1.75 -33.69
CA ARG A 527 9.10 -0.69 -34.14
C ARG A 527 7.71 -0.84 -33.52
N PHE A 528 7.16 0.27 -33.08
CA PHE A 528 5.76 0.37 -32.63
C PHE A 528 4.96 1.12 -33.71
N ASN A 529 3.94 0.52 -34.27
CA ASN A 529 3.01 1.19 -35.16
C ASN A 529 2.07 2.11 -34.37
N LYS A 530 1.50 3.12 -35.02
CA LYS A 530 0.57 4.08 -34.42
C LYS A 530 -0.64 3.38 -33.79
N ASP A 531 -1.22 2.41 -34.49
CA ASP A 531 -2.35 1.61 -34.02
C ASP A 531 -2.03 0.77 -32.77
N ALA A 532 -0.81 0.26 -32.66
CA ALA A 532 -0.36 -0.48 -31.49
C ALA A 532 -0.28 0.42 -30.25
N ILE A 533 0.26 1.63 -30.38
CA ILE A 533 0.36 2.59 -29.27
C ILE A 533 -1.05 2.98 -28.78
N TYR A 534 -1.97 3.30 -29.71
CA TYR A 534 -3.35 3.63 -29.32
C TYR A 534 -4.05 2.44 -28.65
N ARG A 535 -3.88 1.23 -29.20
CA ARG A 535 -4.47 0.03 -28.58
C ARG A 535 -3.88 -0.28 -27.19
N LEU A 536 -2.58 0.01 -26.95
CA LEU A 536 -1.99 -0.05 -25.62
C LEU A 536 -2.67 0.93 -24.66
N ILE A 537 -2.89 2.15 -25.10
CA ILE A 537 -3.53 3.20 -24.31
C ILE A 537 -4.98 2.84 -23.99
N ASP A 538 -5.75 2.42 -25.00
CA ASP A 538 -7.19 2.22 -24.87
C ASP A 538 -7.56 0.90 -24.22
N SER A 539 -6.89 -0.20 -24.60
CA SER A 539 -7.34 -1.55 -24.24
C SER A 539 -6.49 -2.24 -23.17
N TYR A 540 -5.27 -1.76 -22.89
CA TYR A 540 -4.37 -2.40 -21.91
C TYR A 540 -4.02 -1.52 -20.71
N THR A 541 -4.16 -0.16 -20.84
CA THR A 541 -3.74 0.76 -19.79
C THR A 541 -4.78 1.85 -19.54
N ARG A 542 -5.61 1.67 -18.50
CA ARG A 542 -6.57 2.70 -18.08
C ARG A 542 -5.99 3.41 -16.86
N GLU A 543 -5.44 4.62 -17.06
CA GLU A 543 -4.78 5.41 -16.01
C GLU A 543 -4.76 6.89 -16.38
N ALA A 544 -4.64 7.77 -15.36
CA ALA A 544 -4.50 9.22 -15.58
C ALA A 544 -3.15 9.58 -16.22
N GLY A 545 -2.07 9.01 -15.73
CA GLY A 545 -0.72 9.21 -16.22
C GLY A 545 -0.27 8.19 -17.27
N VAL A 546 1.02 7.86 -17.26
CA VAL A 546 1.66 6.96 -18.24
C VAL A 546 2.49 5.83 -17.59
N ARG A 547 2.33 5.56 -16.28
CA ARG A 547 3.11 4.51 -15.58
C ARG A 547 2.80 3.10 -16.06
N LYS A 548 1.51 2.76 -16.24
CA LYS A 548 1.11 1.44 -16.75
C LYS A 548 1.50 1.31 -18.22
N LEU A 549 1.38 2.39 -19.01
CA LEU A 549 1.80 2.46 -20.40
C LEU A 549 3.31 2.21 -20.53
N GLU A 550 4.12 2.85 -19.70
CA GLU A 550 5.57 2.61 -19.66
C GLU A 550 5.89 1.14 -19.32
N ARG A 551 5.18 0.55 -18.35
CA ARG A 551 5.35 -0.87 -18.00
C ARG A 551 4.91 -1.81 -19.13
N ALA A 552 3.85 -1.49 -19.85
CA ALA A 552 3.40 -2.26 -21.01
C ALA A 552 4.41 -2.22 -22.15
N ILE A 553 4.94 -1.04 -22.45
CA ILE A 553 6.03 -0.85 -23.43
C ILE A 553 7.28 -1.64 -23.01
N ALA A 554 7.69 -1.56 -21.74
CA ALA A 554 8.82 -2.32 -21.21
C ALA A 554 8.61 -3.83 -21.33
N SER A 555 7.39 -4.32 -21.11
CA SER A 555 7.04 -5.74 -21.30
C SER A 555 7.17 -6.18 -22.74
N LEU A 556 6.71 -5.34 -23.69
CA LEU A 556 6.88 -5.61 -25.12
C LEU A 556 8.35 -5.59 -25.54
N CYS A 557 9.15 -4.65 -25.02
CA CYS A 557 10.58 -4.61 -25.27
C CYS A 557 11.29 -5.90 -24.81
N ARG A 558 10.95 -6.41 -23.62
CA ARG A 558 11.53 -7.68 -23.13
C ARG A 558 11.14 -8.87 -24.02
N LYS A 559 9.88 -8.92 -24.47
CA LYS A 559 9.42 -9.99 -25.37
C LYS A 559 10.06 -9.89 -26.76
N ALA A 560 10.23 -8.67 -27.28
CA ALA A 560 10.97 -8.45 -28.51
C ALA A 560 12.44 -8.88 -28.38
N ALA A 561 13.09 -8.54 -27.26
CA ALA A 561 14.47 -8.98 -27.02
C ALA A 561 14.59 -10.52 -26.98
N LYS A 562 13.61 -11.19 -26.36
CA LYS A 562 13.54 -12.65 -26.35
C LYS A 562 13.39 -13.20 -27.78
N GLU A 563 12.42 -12.71 -28.56
CA GLU A 563 12.14 -13.17 -29.93
C GLU A 563 13.35 -12.92 -30.88
N ILE A 564 14.05 -11.79 -30.71
CA ILE A 564 15.27 -11.50 -31.48
C ILE A 564 16.39 -12.50 -31.20
N ILE A 565 16.55 -12.92 -29.93
CA ILE A 565 17.63 -13.85 -29.53
C ILE A 565 17.28 -15.31 -29.82
N GLU A 566 16.03 -15.75 -29.56
CA GLU A 566 15.61 -17.13 -29.71
C GLU A 566 15.31 -17.49 -31.16
N ASP A 567 14.63 -16.59 -31.91
CA ASP A 567 14.15 -16.85 -33.26
C ASP A 567 15.06 -16.22 -34.34
N GLU A 568 16.20 -15.63 -33.95
CA GLU A 568 17.19 -14.96 -34.81
C GLU A 568 16.56 -13.87 -35.70
N VAL A 569 15.47 -13.25 -35.28
CA VAL A 569 14.75 -12.23 -36.05
C VAL A 569 15.48 -10.91 -35.96
N THR A 570 15.74 -10.28 -37.09
CA THR A 570 16.44 -8.99 -37.11
C THR A 570 15.57 -7.82 -36.67
N ARG A 571 14.24 -7.95 -36.76
CA ARG A 571 13.30 -6.87 -36.44
C ARG A 571 11.93 -7.37 -35.98
N VAL A 572 11.43 -6.83 -34.86
CA VAL A 572 10.09 -7.04 -34.36
C VAL A 572 9.25 -5.78 -34.57
N THR A 573 8.05 -5.91 -35.14
CA THR A 573 7.14 -4.78 -35.35
C THR A 573 5.82 -5.06 -34.66
N PHE A 574 5.46 -4.21 -33.70
CA PHE A 574 4.19 -4.32 -32.98
C PHE A 574 3.07 -3.61 -33.73
N LYS A 575 2.02 -4.37 -34.11
CA LYS A 575 0.76 -3.88 -34.67
C LYS A 575 -0.35 -4.06 -33.67
N GLY A 576 -1.39 -3.24 -33.76
CA GLY A 576 -2.48 -3.26 -32.77
C GLY A 576 -3.15 -4.63 -32.63
N LYS A 577 -3.46 -5.29 -33.77
CA LYS A 577 -4.10 -6.62 -33.78
C LYS A 577 -3.24 -7.74 -33.18
N GLU A 578 -1.93 -7.60 -33.22
CA GLU A 578 -0.97 -8.62 -32.77
C GLU A 578 -0.61 -8.49 -31.28
N LEU A 579 -1.05 -7.42 -30.61
CA LEU A 579 -0.73 -7.21 -29.19
C LEU A 579 -1.26 -8.31 -28.28
N GLU A 580 -2.33 -8.97 -28.65
CA GLU A 580 -2.90 -10.11 -27.90
C GLU A 580 -1.91 -11.29 -27.78
N LYS A 581 -1.12 -11.53 -28.82
CA LYS A 581 -0.05 -12.55 -28.79
C LYS A 581 0.96 -12.29 -27.66
N TYR A 582 1.23 -11.01 -27.40
CA TYR A 582 2.27 -10.60 -26.45
C TYR A 582 1.73 -10.29 -25.05
N LEU A 583 0.57 -9.65 -24.94
CA LEU A 583 0.03 -9.14 -23.67
C LEU A 583 -1.19 -9.90 -23.15
N GLY A 584 -1.70 -10.88 -23.95
CA GLY A 584 -2.95 -11.55 -23.65
C GLY A 584 -4.16 -10.71 -24.06
N HIS A 585 -5.36 -11.16 -23.67
CA HIS A 585 -6.60 -10.47 -24.04
C HIS A 585 -6.63 -9.02 -23.53
N PRO A 586 -7.30 -8.12 -24.25
CA PRO A 586 -7.52 -6.76 -23.79
C PRO A 586 -8.15 -6.73 -22.40
N LYS A 587 -7.57 -5.89 -21.52
CA LYS A 587 -8.08 -5.75 -20.14
C LYS A 587 -9.31 -4.87 -20.07
N TYR A 588 -9.42 -3.95 -21.00
CA TYR A 588 -10.51 -2.99 -21.08
C TYR A 588 -11.15 -3.15 -22.46
N LEU A 589 -12.40 -3.55 -22.46
CA LEU A 589 -13.25 -3.56 -23.65
C LEU A 589 -13.83 -2.17 -23.85
N ASP A 590 -14.42 -1.91 -25.03
CA ASP A 590 -15.06 -0.63 -25.32
C ASP A 590 -16.14 -0.35 -24.27
N ASP A 591 -16.23 0.92 -23.85
CA ASP A 591 -17.13 1.34 -22.79
C ASP A 591 -18.59 0.99 -23.14
N TYR A 592 -19.30 0.43 -22.18
CA TYR A 592 -20.74 0.20 -22.25
C TYR A 592 -21.47 1.54 -22.16
N PHE A 593 -21.79 2.15 -23.29
CA PHE A 593 -22.68 3.31 -23.36
C PHE A 593 -23.84 2.99 -24.33
N SER A 594 -24.99 3.65 -24.14
CA SER A 594 -26.13 3.43 -25.00
C SER A 594 -25.83 3.96 -26.40
N LYS A 595 -25.97 3.11 -27.40
CA LYS A 595 -25.78 3.46 -28.83
C LYS A 595 -27.14 3.62 -29.56
N GLU A 596 -28.21 3.32 -28.87
CA GLU A 596 -29.58 3.40 -29.43
C GLU A 596 -30.43 4.29 -28.52
N ASP A 597 -31.34 5.04 -29.16
CA ASP A 597 -32.31 5.89 -28.45
C ASP A 597 -33.26 5.03 -27.64
N ALA A 598 -33.23 5.18 -26.33
CA ALA A 598 -33.95 4.33 -25.40
C ALA A 598 -34.73 5.12 -24.35
N VAL A 599 -35.75 4.54 -23.79
CA VAL A 599 -36.48 5.09 -22.65
C VAL A 599 -35.77 4.71 -21.36
N GLY A 600 -35.53 5.71 -20.48
CA GLY A 600 -34.94 5.50 -19.19
C GLY A 600 -33.40 5.27 -19.18
N ILE A 601 -32.73 5.29 -20.35
CA ILE A 601 -31.29 5.14 -20.45
C ILE A 601 -30.64 6.45 -20.88
N VAL A 602 -29.71 6.97 -20.08
CA VAL A 602 -29.09 8.29 -20.31
C VAL A 602 -27.58 8.19 -20.20
N ASN A 603 -26.86 8.77 -21.15
CA ASN A 603 -25.39 8.85 -21.09
C ASN A 603 -24.96 10.04 -20.23
N GLY A 604 -24.56 9.79 -18.99
CA GLY A 604 -23.92 10.74 -18.10
C GLY A 604 -22.42 10.82 -18.33
N LEU A 605 -21.81 11.92 -17.89
CA LEU A 605 -20.38 12.10 -17.90
C LEU A 605 -19.85 12.16 -16.47
N ALA A 606 -18.95 11.28 -16.13
CA ALA A 606 -18.27 11.24 -14.83
C ALA A 606 -16.77 11.48 -14.99
N TRP A 607 -16.17 11.98 -13.93
CA TRP A 607 -14.72 12.10 -13.78
C TRP A 607 -14.24 11.13 -12.71
N THR A 608 -13.13 10.47 -12.96
CA THR A 608 -12.47 9.53 -12.04
C THR A 608 -10.99 9.84 -11.94
N ALA A 609 -10.31 9.30 -10.94
CA ALA A 609 -8.86 9.43 -10.80
C ALA A 609 -8.07 8.94 -12.03
N VAL A 610 -8.70 8.21 -12.96
CA VAL A 610 -8.07 7.69 -14.18
C VAL A 610 -8.49 8.45 -15.45
N GLY A 611 -9.33 9.48 -15.33
CA GLY A 611 -9.84 10.32 -16.41
C GLY A 611 -11.36 10.33 -16.50
N GLY A 612 -11.89 10.93 -17.56
CA GLY A 612 -13.33 10.96 -17.82
C GLY A 612 -13.86 9.62 -18.31
N VAL A 613 -15.11 9.34 -18.02
CA VAL A 613 -15.85 8.18 -18.52
C VAL A 613 -17.27 8.58 -18.92
N VAL A 614 -17.81 7.94 -19.97
CA VAL A 614 -19.24 7.97 -20.25
C VAL A 614 -19.88 6.89 -19.39
N MET A 615 -20.83 7.28 -18.56
CA MET A 615 -21.50 6.41 -17.61
C MET A 615 -22.98 6.35 -17.98
N PRO A 616 -23.46 5.25 -18.57
CA PRO A 616 -24.89 5.07 -18.75
C PRO A 616 -25.57 5.01 -17.39
N LEU A 617 -26.69 5.68 -17.27
CA LEU A 617 -27.59 5.60 -16.13
C LEU A 617 -28.89 4.98 -16.60
N GLU A 618 -29.36 3.95 -15.94
CA GLU A 618 -30.58 3.25 -16.26
C GLU A 618 -31.64 3.55 -15.22
N VAL A 619 -32.82 3.95 -15.66
CA VAL A 619 -33.97 4.21 -14.80
C VAL A 619 -35.12 3.31 -15.23
N MET A 620 -35.59 2.52 -14.30
CA MET A 620 -36.77 1.66 -14.50
C MET A 620 -37.85 2.06 -13.51
N VAL A 621 -39.08 2.08 -14.03
CA VAL A 621 -40.28 2.37 -13.25
C VAL A 621 -41.15 1.10 -13.22
N LEU A 622 -41.50 0.63 -12.03
CA LEU A 622 -42.25 -0.56 -11.77
C LEU A 622 -43.52 -0.21 -10.98
N GLU A 623 -44.58 -1.03 -11.08
CA GLU A 623 -45.69 -0.91 -10.15
C GLU A 623 -45.25 -1.19 -8.73
N GLY A 624 -45.58 -0.31 -7.77
CA GLY A 624 -45.06 -0.42 -6.42
C GLY A 624 -45.78 0.49 -5.43
N LYS A 625 -45.01 0.93 -4.40
CA LYS A 625 -45.52 1.74 -3.27
C LYS A 625 -44.72 3.04 -3.06
N GLY A 626 -44.07 3.51 -4.10
CA GLY A 626 -43.27 4.72 -4.04
C GLY A 626 -41.83 4.54 -3.51
N LYS A 627 -41.29 3.32 -3.56
CA LYS A 627 -39.91 3.06 -3.15
C LYS A 627 -38.93 3.58 -4.21
N VAL A 628 -37.84 4.24 -3.77
CA VAL A 628 -36.74 4.64 -4.64
C VAL A 628 -35.54 3.75 -4.31
N GLU A 629 -35.19 2.88 -5.24
CA GLU A 629 -34.01 2.01 -5.13
C GLU A 629 -32.84 2.56 -5.94
N LEU A 630 -31.67 2.59 -5.31
CA LEU A 630 -30.46 3.12 -5.92
C LEU A 630 -29.39 2.05 -5.87
N THR A 631 -28.88 1.61 -7.03
CA THR A 631 -27.85 0.57 -7.14
C THR A 631 -26.69 1.01 -8.01
N GLY A 632 -25.51 0.35 -7.89
CA GLY A 632 -24.31 0.66 -8.65
C GLY A 632 -23.20 1.35 -7.81
N SER A 633 -23.13 1.09 -6.50
CA SER A 633 -22.13 1.68 -5.57
C SER A 633 -22.15 3.21 -5.58
N LEU A 634 -23.35 3.78 -5.46
CA LEU A 634 -23.55 5.23 -5.39
C LEU A 634 -23.22 5.74 -3.98
N GLY A 635 -22.38 6.78 -3.89
CA GLY A 635 -22.07 7.47 -2.66
C GLY A 635 -23.22 8.37 -2.18
N ASP A 636 -23.05 9.00 -1.04
CA ASP A 636 -24.15 9.71 -0.38
C ASP A 636 -24.54 11.00 -1.13
N VAL A 637 -23.60 11.69 -1.76
CA VAL A 637 -23.88 12.86 -2.60
C VAL A 637 -24.72 12.50 -3.83
N MET A 638 -24.41 11.36 -4.48
CA MET A 638 -25.23 10.88 -5.60
C MET A 638 -26.62 10.41 -5.16
N LYS A 639 -26.76 9.82 -3.98
CA LYS A 639 -28.07 9.46 -3.40
C LYS A 639 -28.90 10.70 -3.09
N GLU A 640 -28.29 11.78 -2.63
CA GLU A 640 -28.94 13.06 -2.42
C GLU A 640 -29.41 13.66 -3.74
N SER A 641 -28.56 13.68 -4.77
CA SER A 641 -28.91 14.12 -6.12
C SER A 641 -30.11 13.36 -6.69
N ALA A 642 -30.20 12.05 -6.44
CA ALA A 642 -31.36 11.24 -6.86
C ALA A 642 -32.65 11.67 -6.14
N LYS A 643 -32.60 11.99 -4.85
CA LYS A 643 -33.75 12.50 -4.08
C LYS A 643 -34.20 13.88 -4.60
N ILE A 644 -33.25 14.75 -4.91
CA ILE A 644 -33.54 16.05 -5.53
C ILE A 644 -34.21 15.86 -6.89
N ALA A 645 -33.69 14.94 -7.72
CA ALA A 645 -34.25 14.62 -9.02
C ALA A 645 -35.70 14.12 -8.94
N VAL A 646 -36.01 13.22 -8.00
CA VAL A 646 -37.40 12.76 -7.77
C VAL A 646 -38.30 13.89 -7.33
N SER A 647 -37.84 14.76 -6.42
CA SER A 647 -38.62 15.91 -5.91
C SER A 647 -38.93 16.89 -7.02
N TYR A 648 -37.96 17.22 -7.88
CA TYR A 648 -38.17 18.10 -9.03
C TYR A 648 -39.10 17.46 -10.07
N CYS A 649 -38.94 16.15 -10.37
CA CYS A 649 -39.84 15.44 -11.29
C CYS A 649 -41.29 15.54 -10.84
N ARG A 650 -41.57 15.44 -9.53
CA ARG A 650 -42.92 15.67 -8.97
C ARG A 650 -43.46 17.05 -9.27
N SER A 651 -42.61 18.09 -9.19
CA SER A 651 -43.02 19.48 -9.42
C SER A 651 -43.36 19.76 -10.88
N VAL A 652 -42.80 19.04 -11.86
CA VAL A 652 -42.99 19.26 -13.31
C VAL A 652 -43.82 18.13 -13.98
N ALA A 653 -44.40 17.24 -13.19
CA ALA A 653 -45.13 16.06 -13.70
C ALA A 653 -46.19 16.40 -14.77
N ASP A 654 -47.00 17.43 -14.55
CA ASP A 654 -48.03 17.88 -15.49
C ASP A 654 -47.47 18.29 -16.87
N LYS A 655 -46.31 18.94 -16.88
CA LYS A 655 -45.70 19.46 -18.09
C LYS A 655 -45.28 18.34 -19.06
N TYR A 656 -44.87 17.17 -18.50
CA TYR A 656 -44.38 16.03 -19.27
C TYR A 656 -45.41 14.89 -19.37
N GLY A 657 -46.66 15.11 -18.91
CA GLY A 657 -47.73 14.12 -18.97
C GLY A 657 -47.51 12.94 -18.02
N ILE A 658 -46.75 13.16 -16.92
CA ILE A 658 -46.47 12.16 -15.90
C ILE A 658 -47.63 12.13 -14.89
N ASN A 659 -48.10 10.93 -14.53
CA ASN A 659 -49.12 10.75 -13.50
C ASN A 659 -48.59 11.32 -12.15
N LYS A 660 -49.34 12.26 -11.56
CA LYS A 660 -48.94 12.87 -10.27
C LYS A 660 -48.78 11.88 -9.12
N GLU A 661 -49.51 10.76 -9.20
CA GLU A 661 -49.49 9.74 -8.17
C GLU A 661 -48.33 8.74 -8.34
N PHE A 662 -47.42 8.99 -9.31
CA PHE A 662 -46.34 8.03 -9.57
C PHE A 662 -45.50 7.73 -8.31
N TYR A 663 -45.30 8.69 -7.39
CA TYR A 663 -44.57 8.53 -6.18
C TYR A 663 -45.24 7.66 -5.10
N GLU A 664 -46.50 7.28 -5.29
CA GLU A 664 -47.28 6.37 -4.42
C GLU A 664 -47.54 5.03 -5.08
N LYS A 665 -47.64 5.00 -6.43
CA LYS A 665 -48.04 3.84 -7.20
C LYS A 665 -46.93 3.15 -7.97
N ASN A 666 -45.73 3.78 -8.04
CA ASN A 666 -44.60 3.24 -8.77
C ASN A 666 -43.35 3.22 -7.91
N ASP A 667 -42.64 2.11 -7.94
CA ASP A 667 -41.30 2.00 -7.46
C ASP A 667 -40.32 2.43 -8.57
N ILE A 668 -39.30 3.19 -8.20
CA ILE A 668 -38.30 3.72 -9.13
C ILE A 668 -36.97 3.08 -8.80
N HIS A 669 -36.38 2.42 -9.79
CA HIS A 669 -35.03 1.86 -9.64
C HIS A 669 -34.06 2.61 -10.55
N VAL A 670 -33.06 3.25 -9.95
CA VAL A 670 -31.97 3.91 -10.65
C VAL A 670 -30.72 3.08 -10.50
N HIS A 671 -30.15 2.65 -11.61
CA HIS A 671 -28.94 1.83 -11.67
C HIS A 671 -27.84 2.53 -12.43
N ALA A 672 -26.62 2.60 -11.84
CA ALA A 672 -25.40 2.96 -12.55
C ALA A 672 -24.52 1.71 -12.72
N PRO A 673 -24.38 1.15 -13.92
CA PRO A 673 -23.56 -0.03 -14.19
C PRO A 673 -22.13 0.07 -13.67
N GLU A 674 -21.39 -1.04 -13.60
CA GLU A 674 -20.06 -1.16 -13.00
C GLU A 674 -20.03 -0.93 -11.48
N GLY A 675 -20.83 -1.68 -10.73
CA GLY A 675 -20.95 -1.61 -9.28
C GLY A 675 -19.66 -1.84 -8.49
N ALA A 676 -18.61 -2.38 -9.12
CA ALA A 676 -17.29 -2.55 -8.50
C ALA A 676 -16.51 -1.22 -8.32
N VAL A 677 -16.94 -0.14 -9.01
CA VAL A 677 -16.31 1.17 -8.92
C VAL A 677 -17.21 2.11 -8.12
N PRO A 678 -16.79 2.58 -6.94
CA PRO A 678 -17.55 3.58 -6.18
C PRO A 678 -17.73 4.86 -7.01
N LYS A 679 -18.96 5.40 -6.99
CA LYS A 679 -19.32 6.61 -7.72
C LYS A 679 -19.92 7.59 -6.74
N ASP A 680 -19.34 8.79 -6.65
CA ASP A 680 -19.88 9.86 -5.83
C ASP A 680 -19.67 11.22 -6.50
N GLY A 681 -20.60 12.14 -6.26
CA GLY A 681 -20.54 13.50 -6.78
C GLY A 681 -21.89 14.03 -7.24
N PRO A 682 -22.10 15.36 -7.19
CA PRO A 682 -23.39 16.01 -7.53
C PRO A 682 -23.63 16.11 -9.03
N SER A 683 -22.62 15.94 -9.88
CA SER A 683 -22.68 16.22 -11.34
C SER A 683 -23.54 15.27 -12.17
N ALA A 684 -24.12 14.22 -11.54
CA ALA A 684 -25.06 13.30 -12.19
C ALA A 684 -26.53 13.76 -12.08
N GLY A 685 -26.83 14.88 -11.44
CA GLY A 685 -28.19 15.34 -11.19
C GLY A 685 -29.02 15.53 -12.45
N VAL A 686 -28.46 16.18 -13.48
CA VAL A 686 -29.15 16.36 -14.77
C VAL A 686 -29.40 15.01 -15.48
N THR A 687 -28.46 14.06 -15.34
CA THR A 687 -28.58 12.71 -15.93
C THR A 687 -29.71 11.93 -15.27
N MET A 688 -29.79 12.00 -13.94
CA MET A 688 -30.81 11.30 -13.15
C MET A 688 -32.20 11.81 -13.44
N ILE A 689 -32.36 13.14 -13.50
CA ILE A 689 -33.68 13.71 -13.77
C ILE A 689 -34.13 13.46 -15.21
N THR A 690 -33.22 13.51 -16.18
CA THR A 690 -33.54 13.20 -17.58
C THR A 690 -34.00 11.73 -17.70
N GLY A 691 -33.30 10.80 -17.04
CA GLY A 691 -33.69 9.39 -16.98
C GLY A 691 -35.05 9.15 -16.30
N LEU A 692 -35.31 9.85 -15.20
CA LEU A 692 -36.59 9.78 -14.49
C LEU A 692 -37.73 10.30 -15.34
N ILE A 693 -37.59 11.48 -15.95
CA ILE A 693 -38.63 12.05 -16.82
C ILE A 693 -38.84 11.15 -18.03
N SER A 694 -37.79 10.64 -18.67
CA SER A 694 -37.87 9.71 -19.78
C SER A 694 -38.64 8.45 -19.38
N ALA A 695 -38.27 7.79 -18.28
CA ALA A 695 -38.90 6.54 -17.84
C ALA A 695 -40.37 6.70 -17.44
N LEU A 696 -40.72 7.85 -16.83
CA LEU A 696 -42.07 8.14 -16.39
C LEU A 696 -42.98 8.65 -17.52
N SER A 697 -42.44 9.39 -18.52
CA SER A 697 -43.21 9.93 -19.65
C SER A 697 -43.23 9.02 -20.87
N GLY A 698 -42.31 8.03 -20.94
CA GLY A 698 -42.14 7.16 -22.12
C GLY A 698 -41.40 7.83 -23.28
N LEU A 699 -40.84 9.03 -23.11
CA LEU A 699 -40.04 9.71 -24.10
C LEU A 699 -38.68 9.10 -24.22
N LYS A 700 -38.16 8.86 -25.43
CA LYS A 700 -36.82 8.31 -25.64
C LYS A 700 -35.76 9.36 -25.39
N VAL A 701 -34.62 8.95 -24.83
CA VAL A 701 -33.42 9.77 -24.72
C VAL A 701 -32.51 9.51 -25.92
N ARG A 702 -31.92 10.56 -26.46
CA ARG A 702 -30.98 10.48 -27.60
C ARG A 702 -29.70 9.80 -27.21
N ALA A 703 -29.30 8.78 -27.94
CA ALA A 703 -28.06 8.06 -27.71
C ALA A 703 -26.79 8.85 -28.06
N ASP A 704 -26.91 9.79 -28.99
CA ASP A 704 -25.81 10.66 -29.46
C ASP A 704 -25.57 11.87 -28.53
N VAL A 705 -26.30 11.97 -27.42
CA VAL A 705 -26.19 13.04 -26.42
C VAL A 705 -25.63 12.49 -25.10
N ALA A 706 -24.69 13.21 -24.54
CA ALA A 706 -24.24 12.98 -23.15
C ALA A 706 -24.38 14.28 -22.35
N MET A 707 -24.47 14.16 -21.03
CA MET A 707 -24.74 15.32 -20.19
C MET A 707 -24.03 15.25 -18.85
N THR A 708 -23.79 16.42 -18.24
CA THR A 708 -23.28 16.55 -16.89
C THR A 708 -23.78 17.87 -16.30
N GLY A 709 -24.10 17.87 -15.03
CA GLY A 709 -24.57 19.05 -14.31
C GLY A 709 -25.15 18.69 -12.95
N GLU A 710 -24.95 19.54 -11.98
CA GLU A 710 -25.63 19.48 -10.70
C GLU A 710 -26.98 20.19 -10.81
N ILE A 711 -28.00 19.72 -10.10
CA ILE A 711 -29.34 20.32 -10.13
C ILE A 711 -29.76 20.84 -8.77
N THR A 712 -30.56 21.91 -8.77
CA THR A 712 -31.24 22.43 -7.57
C THR A 712 -32.72 21.99 -7.57
N LEU A 713 -33.36 22.10 -6.42
CA LEU A 713 -34.83 21.89 -6.29
C LEU A 713 -35.66 22.83 -7.17
N SER A 714 -35.11 23.98 -7.56
CA SER A 714 -35.78 24.94 -8.49
C SER A 714 -35.51 24.67 -9.96
N GLY A 715 -34.80 23.60 -10.30
CA GLY A 715 -34.46 23.20 -11.68
C GLY A 715 -33.30 23.99 -12.31
N LYS A 716 -32.50 24.71 -11.53
CA LYS A 716 -31.29 25.36 -12.04
C LYS A 716 -30.17 24.36 -12.18
N VAL A 717 -29.37 24.53 -13.22
CA VAL A 717 -28.18 23.72 -13.48
C VAL A 717 -26.94 24.45 -12.95
N LEU A 718 -26.24 23.82 -12.01
CA LEU A 718 -25.04 24.38 -11.37
C LEU A 718 -23.75 23.85 -12.03
N PRO A 719 -22.63 24.58 -11.91
CA PRO A 719 -21.37 24.23 -12.52
C PRO A 719 -20.76 22.96 -11.91
N ILE A 720 -19.89 22.30 -12.71
CA ILE A 720 -19.22 21.03 -12.37
C ILE A 720 -17.71 21.13 -12.59
N GLY A 721 -16.96 20.25 -11.95
CA GLY A 721 -15.54 20.08 -12.20
C GLY A 721 -15.22 19.00 -13.25
N GLY A 722 -13.97 19.03 -13.77
CA GLY A 722 -13.42 18.02 -14.69
C GLY A 722 -14.04 18.07 -16.08
N LEU A 723 -14.36 19.25 -16.60
CA LEU A 723 -15.01 19.42 -17.92
C LEU A 723 -14.12 18.86 -19.05
N ARG A 724 -12.80 19.10 -18.99
CA ARG A 724 -11.83 18.64 -19.97
C ARG A 724 -11.86 17.11 -20.11
N GLU A 725 -11.79 16.39 -18.99
CA GLU A 725 -11.81 14.94 -18.96
C GLU A 725 -13.16 14.37 -19.42
N LYS A 726 -14.26 14.96 -18.98
CA LYS A 726 -15.62 14.53 -19.32
C LYS A 726 -15.89 14.68 -20.82
N THR A 727 -15.52 15.83 -21.42
CA THR A 727 -15.71 16.07 -22.85
C THR A 727 -14.82 15.21 -23.73
N MET A 728 -13.58 14.94 -23.29
CA MET A 728 -12.69 13.99 -23.96
C MET A 728 -13.27 12.57 -23.95
N ALA A 729 -13.90 12.13 -22.84
CA ALA A 729 -14.56 10.82 -22.79
C ALA A 729 -15.75 10.75 -23.75
N ALA A 730 -16.58 11.80 -23.82
CA ALA A 730 -17.69 11.91 -24.76
C ALA A 730 -17.20 11.83 -26.22
N TYR A 731 -16.17 12.59 -26.57
CA TYR A 731 -15.56 12.59 -27.90
C TYR A 731 -15.03 11.19 -28.29
N LYS A 732 -14.30 10.55 -27.37
CA LYS A 732 -13.79 9.17 -27.57
C LYS A 732 -14.91 8.15 -27.76
N ALA A 733 -16.00 8.28 -27.03
CA ALA A 733 -17.18 7.41 -27.15
C ALA A 733 -17.98 7.64 -28.42
N GLY A 734 -17.68 8.69 -29.22
CA GLY A 734 -18.39 9.01 -30.44
C GLY A 734 -19.71 9.73 -30.21
N ILE A 735 -19.94 10.29 -29.04
CA ILE A 735 -21.02 11.22 -28.75
C ILE A 735 -20.90 12.42 -29.68
N LYS A 736 -21.99 12.96 -30.11
CA LYS A 736 -22.01 14.12 -31.01
C LYS A 736 -22.32 15.42 -30.26
N LYS A 737 -23.16 15.35 -29.26
CA LYS A 737 -23.66 16.51 -28.53
C LYS A 737 -23.43 16.35 -27.00
N VAL A 738 -22.88 17.37 -26.38
CA VAL A 738 -22.65 17.38 -24.94
C VAL A 738 -23.39 18.55 -24.31
N ILE A 739 -24.24 18.26 -23.32
CA ILE A 739 -24.96 19.25 -22.54
C ILE A 739 -24.17 19.54 -21.26
N ILE A 740 -23.77 20.79 -21.09
CA ILE A 740 -22.99 21.27 -19.94
C ILE A 740 -23.64 22.47 -19.29
N PRO A 741 -23.36 22.76 -18.01
CA PRO A 741 -23.86 23.96 -17.37
C PRO A 741 -23.36 25.23 -18.06
N TYR A 742 -24.21 26.23 -18.18
CA TYR A 742 -23.82 27.54 -18.77
C TYR A 742 -22.63 28.18 -18.04
N ALA A 743 -22.58 28.04 -16.72
CA ALA A 743 -21.48 28.58 -15.89
C ALA A 743 -20.11 27.95 -16.21
N ASN A 744 -20.06 26.75 -16.82
CA ASN A 744 -18.80 26.13 -17.27
C ASN A 744 -18.36 26.57 -18.69
N LYS A 745 -19.00 27.58 -19.30
CA LYS A 745 -18.58 28.08 -20.60
C LYS A 745 -17.13 28.56 -20.65
N PRO A 746 -16.59 29.25 -19.61
CA PRO A 746 -15.16 29.63 -19.59
C PRO A 746 -14.21 28.41 -19.54
N ASP A 747 -14.64 27.30 -18.92
CA ASP A 747 -13.79 26.10 -18.81
C ASP A 747 -13.57 25.41 -20.16
N LEU A 748 -14.28 25.79 -21.22
CA LEU A 748 -14.02 25.32 -22.57
C LEU A 748 -12.65 25.74 -23.08
N ASP A 749 -12.06 26.80 -22.53
CA ASP A 749 -10.70 27.22 -22.90
C ASP A 749 -9.66 26.15 -22.58
N GLU A 750 -9.97 25.27 -21.60
CA GLU A 750 -9.13 24.14 -21.21
C GLU A 750 -9.34 22.87 -22.04
N VAL A 751 -10.39 22.81 -22.83
CA VAL A 751 -10.73 21.66 -23.66
C VAL A 751 -9.90 21.68 -24.94
N ASP A 752 -9.39 20.52 -25.35
CA ASP A 752 -8.58 20.37 -26.56
C ASP A 752 -9.36 20.80 -27.83
N ASP A 753 -8.68 21.46 -28.76
CA ASP A 753 -9.32 21.97 -30.00
C ASP A 753 -9.94 20.86 -30.85
N ALA A 754 -9.33 19.68 -30.90
CA ALA A 754 -9.91 18.53 -31.59
C ALA A 754 -11.25 18.09 -31.00
N VAL A 755 -11.42 18.22 -29.68
CA VAL A 755 -12.67 17.91 -28.99
C VAL A 755 -13.70 19.01 -29.22
N LYS A 756 -13.27 20.28 -29.20
CA LYS A 756 -14.15 21.43 -29.51
C LYS A 756 -14.75 21.35 -30.92
N LEU A 757 -13.92 20.92 -31.89
CA LEU A 757 -14.37 20.75 -33.29
C LEU A 757 -15.20 19.51 -33.50
N GLY A 758 -15.04 18.49 -32.69
CA GLY A 758 -15.72 17.19 -32.83
C GLY A 758 -17.03 17.03 -32.04
N LEU A 759 -17.34 17.97 -31.14
CA LEU A 759 -18.53 17.93 -30.29
C LEU A 759 -19.34 19.22 -30.44
N GLU A 760 -20.67 19.06 -30.47
CA GLU A 760 -21.61 20.17 -30.33
C GLU A 760 -21.85 20.40 -28.83
N PHE A 761 -21.63 21.64 -28.35
CA PHE A 761 -21.84 21.99 -26.94
C PHE A 761 -23.16 22.73 -26.78
N VAL A 762 -24.00 22.23 -25.87
CA VAL A 762 -25.24 22.88 -25.44
C VAL A 762 -25.04 23.40 -24.01
N PHE A 763 -25.35 24.68 -23.82
CA PHE A 763 -25.21 25.36 -22.53
C PHE A 763 -26.57 25.44 -21.83
N ALA A 764 -26.74 24.67 -20.76
CA ALA A 764 -27.98 24.65 -19.99
C ALA A 764 -27.90 25.54 -18.74
N GLN A 765 -28.90 26.36 -18.54
CA GLN A 765 -29.13 27.12 -17.30
C GLN A 765 -30.17 26.44 -16.43
N THR A 766 -31.12 25.77 -17.07
CA THR A 766 -32.24 25.07 -16.45
C THR A 766 -32.30 23.62 -16.93
N ILE A 767 -32.99 22.78 -16.18
CA ILE A 767 -33.23 21.40 -16.58
C ILE A 767 -34.08 21.30 -17.85
N GLU A 768 -34.88 22.33 -18.12
CA GLU A 768 -35.72 22.40 -19.33
C GLU A 768 -34.87 22.50 -20.57
N ASP A 769 -33.77 23.28 -20.54
CA ASP A 769 -32.76 23.33 -21.62
C ASP A 769 -32.14 21.95 -21.88
N VAL A 770 -31.89 21.20 -20.81
CA VAL A 770 -31.34 19.83 -20.91
C VAL A 770 -32.33 18.90 -21.60
N LEU A 771 -33.59 18.91 -21.14
CA LEU A 771 -34.63 18.01 -21.64
C LEU A 771 -35.00 18.28 -23.09
N GLU A 772 -35.04 19.55 -23.54
CA GLU A 772 -35.30 19.96 -24.91
C GLU A 772 -34.29 19.33 -25.90
N HIS A 773 -33.02 19.25 -25.50
CA HIS A 773 -31.97 18.70 -26.34
C HIS A 773 -31.75 17.20 -26.18
N ALA A 774 -32.15 16.62 -25.04
CA ALA A 774 -31.92 15.23 -24.71
C ALA A 774 -33.08 14.29 -25.10
N LEU A 775 -34.33 14.77 -25.02
CA LEU A 775 -35.51 13.95 -25.27
C LEU A 775 -35.99 14.02 -26.71
N ILE A 776 -36.58 12.92 -27.18
CA ILE A 776 -37.26 12.82 -28.49
C ILE A 776 -38.74 12.62 -28.23
N ASP A 777 -39.56 13.47 -28.82
CA ASP A 777 -41.00 13.28 -28.80
C ASP A 777 -41.43 12.17 -29.79
N ASN A 778 -41.49 10.95 -29.29
CA ASN A 778 -41.84 9.76 -30.04
C ASN A 778 -43.35 9.42 -29.96
N ARG A 779 -44.17 10.30 -29.34
CA ARG A 779 -45.63 10.07 -29.14
C ARG A 779 -46.40 10.00 -30.45
N ASN A 780 -45.83 10.48 -31.56
CA ASN A 780 -46.39 10.43 -32.90
C ASN A 780 -45.92 9.24 -33.77
N GLU A 781 -44.96 8.44 -33.30
CA GLU A 781 -44.56 7.20 -33.98
C GLU A 781 -45.65 6.13 -33.75
N LYS A 782 -46.52 5.89 -34.76
CA LYS A 782 -47.39 4.73 -34.75
C LYS A 782 -46.56 3.48 -34.65
N ILE A 783 -46.66 2.74 -33.54
CA ILE A 783 -46.09 1.41 -33.40
C ILE A 783 -46.67 0.56 -34.56
N PRO A 784 -45.85 -0.02 -35.45
CA PRO A 784 -46.33 -0.92 -36.47
C PRO A 784 -47.07 -2.09 -35.78
N LEU A 785 -48.30 -2.33 -36.14
CA LEU A 785 -49.18 -3.38 -35.56
C LEU A 785 -48.60 -4.81 -35.66
N GLU A 786 -47.56 -5.00 -36.46
CA GLU A 786 -46.86 -6.28 -36.65
C GLU A 786 -46.07 -6.79 -35.45
N LEU A 787 -45.71 -5.94 -34.47
CA LEU A 787 -44.98 -6.31 -33.27
C LEU A 787 -45.86 -6.72 -32.09
N LEU A 788 -47.18 -6.48 -32.16
CA LEU A 788 -48.13 -6.84 -31.11
C LEU A 788 -48.63 -8.29 -31.16
N ASP A 789 -48.34 -9.04 -32.23
CA ASP A 789 -48.84 -10.41 -32.42
C ASP A 789 -47.82 -11.53 -32.08
N GLN A 790 -46.62 -11.21 -31.58
CA GLN A 790 -45.62 -12.20 -31.18
C GLN A 790 -45.69 -12.64 -29.72
N GLY A 791 -46.69 -12.24 -28.98
CA GLY A 791 -46.86 -12.48 -27.54
C GLY A 791 -47.69 -13.72 -27.12
N LYS A 792 -47.93 -14.73 -27.97
CA LYS A 792 -48.52 -16.02 -27.51
C LYS A 792 -47.43 -17.06 -27.30
N PRO A 793 -47.23 -17.58 -26.08
CA PRO A 793 -46.21 -18.59 -25.81
C PRO A 793 -46.62 -19.91 -26.51
N GLN A 794 -45.89 -20.31 -27.55
CA GLN A 794 -45.98 -21.67 -28.10
C GLN A 794 -45.46 -22.67 -27.03
N ARG A 795 -46.39 -23.48 -26.51
CA ARG A 795 -46.04 -24.66 -25.67
C ARG A 795 -45.25 -25.67 -26.50
N ARG A 796 -43.92 -25.68 -26.35
CA ARG A 796 -43.14 -26.84 -26.81
C ARG A 796 -43.33 -27.99 -25.81
N LYS A 797 -43.94 -29.10 -26.33
CA LYS A 797 -43.92 -30.39 -25.64
C LYS A 797 -42.48 -30.88 -25.55
N LEU A 798 -41.98 -31.05 -24.35
CA LEU A 798 -40.83 -31.87 -24.09
C LEU A 798 -41.24 -33.34 -24.29
N THR A 799 -40.69 -34.01 -25.27
CA THR A 799 -40.63 -35.47 -25.34
C THR A 799 -39.35 -35.95 -24.71
N VAL A 800 -39.47 -36.95 -23.87
CA VAL A 800 -38.51 -37.65 -23.02
C VAL A 800 -37.26 -38.12 -23.75
#